data_a075713d05162f189720dcb9e6d5dbc9
#
_entry.id   a075713d05162f189720dcb9e6d5dbc9
#
_cell.length_a   1.000
_cell.length_b   1.000
_cell.length_c   1.000
_cell.angle_alpha   90.00
_cell.angle_beta   90.00
_cell.angle_gamma   90.00
#
_symmetry.space_group_name_H-M   'P 1'
#
loop_
_entity.id
_entity.type
_entity.pdbx_description
1 polymer ?
#
loop_
_entity_poly.entity_id
_entity_poly.type
_entity_poly.pdbx_seq_one_letter_code
_entity_poly.pdbx_strand_id
1 'polypeptide(L)'
;MKAARIRTEYLKDPLGIDIRRPRIFWNCEGGVKQTAYEIVTAEGSLGKAETDRMEARWPRELSSRERIAFRLRLWDEDGEPGELSEEAFFEAGLLEPSDWQSTWITGDYHPDKSVWRKKQLFGRRMLPNGIDFLIQSNRPESVPRYPADCFRKKFELPGNVKKARLYATACGLYEARINGEKAGDFCLAPGYTDYRKRIQYQTIDVTSLLREGENVITAELADGWYRGSTGAWGLKQEYGYETKFLAQLEIETEDGTVLTVSTDGSWEWSNDGPVRFADNKDGEVVDARMEPSFSGRAKETSCAVTPTASNNVPVTEHERFTPTLIVTPSGKTVLDMGQNFAGYVSFTAEAAGGEEILLRFGEMLDGNGEFTQKNIQTHNKHITSPLQQVRYTCKPGHNEYKTRFAVFGFQYVLVETALTVEAKDFTGIAVYSDMERTGSFNSSSELLNRFVDSVVWSTKSNSLEIPTDCPTRERHGWTGDAQIFFGTFSFLFDCAAFERKYLNDLYDWQKKNGLLPQIAPEGGTDFYMDRMNGSPGWSDAGILIPYRLSRKYGDRKVLEDFYVGMKKYAGFLITRIGKNDLLAAKNPVRGENRKFVVNKGQAYGEWAEPRDVYPNDWKNMVFPEMEVATAYTTHVLECMAEISEELGRGEDAKEFRDWAGKTRRGYQALVSTDEYSLDTDRQARLVRPLSFGLLTEEQKAYAEKRLLRAMENYGWRLGTGFLSTPLILDVLNGLDTEAAYRLLENEEIPGWLSMPKNGATTIWEDWEGRNAQAGIASLNHYSKGAAVEWLFSAMCGISVEGENRFRIAPVPGGHFTYASASYVSRYGRVSSGWEKTENGWKYTVTVPANCEAEVLLPGGTGVRQTAGTREYEEE
;
A
#
# COMPACT_ATOMS: atom_id res chain seq x y z
N MET A 1 15.74 9.70 31.37
CA MET A 1 15.06 9.59 30.06
C MET A 1 16.00 8.95 29.03
N LYS A 2 15.51 8.06 28.13
CA LYS A 2 16.33 7.35 27.12
C LYS A 2 15.64 7.45 25.74
N ALA A 3 16.45 7.56 24.68
CA ALA A 3 15.93 7.47 23.31
C ALA A 3 15.72 6.01 22.92
N ALA A 4 14.56 5.72 22.33
CA ALA A 4 14.17 4.40 21.86
C ALA A 4 13.55 4.50 20.45
N ARG A 5 13.33 3.36 19.79
CA ARG A 5 12.72 3.27 18.46
C ARG A 5 13.32 4.31 17.49
N ILE A 6 14.66 4.34 17.41
CA ILE A 6 15.36 5.25 16.49
C ILE A 6 15.07 4.85 15.05
N ARG A 7 14.75 5.83 14.21
CA ARG A 7 14.47 5.68 12.78
C ARG A 7 15.19 6.76 11.98
N THR A 8 15.71 6.39 10.82
CA THR A 8 16.23 7.34 9.84
C THR A 8 15.31 7.34 8.63
N GLU A 9 14.69 8.49 8.33
CA GLU A 9 13.64 8.63 7.28
C GLU A 9 12.55 7.54 7.38
N TYR A 10 12.11 7.25 8.60
CA TYR A 10 11.13 6.21 8.98
C TYR A 10 11.61 4.76 8.88
N LEU A 11 12.85 4.52 8.45
CA LEU A 11 13.44 3.19 8.33
C LEU A 11 14.31 2.86 9.55
N LYS A 12 14.37 1.59 9.91
CA LYS A 12 15.28 1.09 10.95
C LYS A 12 16.62 0.74 10.31
N ASP A 13 17.70 1.36 10.79
CA ASP A 13 19.07 1.07 10.37
C ASP A 13 19.23 0.88 8.84
N PRO A 14 18.80 1.87 8.02
CA PRO A 14 18.71 1.67 6.58
C PRO A 14 20.07 1.56 5.92
N LEU A 15 20.19 0.61 4.98
CA LEU A 15 21.32 0.45 4.07
C LEU A 15 20.98 1.10 2.72
N GLY A 16 21.90 1.93 2.22
CA GLY A 16 21.85 2.42 0.86
C GLY A 16 20.78 3.47 0.57
N ILE A 17 20.46 4.36 1.50
CA ILE A 17 19.57 5.50 1.23
C ILE A 17 20.23 6.52 0.30
N ASP A 18 19.44 7.23 -0.51
CA ASP A 18 19.94 8.32 -1.38
C ASP A 18 19.59 9.72 -0.87
N ILE A 19 19.18 9.82 0.39
CA ILE A 19 18.85 11.08 1.06
C ILE A 19 20.12 11.69 1.64
N ARG A 20 20.60 12.80 1.05
CA ARG A 20 21.90 13.41 1.41
C ARG A 20 21.95 13.98 2.82
N ARG A 21 20.82 14.42 3.36
CA ARG A 21 20.69 14.96 4.72
C ARG A 21 19.51 14.32 5.42
N PRO A 22 19.66 13.06 5.86
CA PRO A 22 18.54 12.32 6.44
C PRO A 22 18.08 12.91 7.77
N ARG A 23 16.81 12.71 8.07
CA ARG A 23 16.20 13.00 9.37
C ARG A 23 16.30 11.76 10.26
N ILE A 24 16.57 12.00 11.51
CA ILE A 24 16.63 11.00 12.57
C ILE A 24 15.43 11.25 13.50
N PHE A 25 14.67 10.22 13.79
CA PHE A 25 13.51 10.24 14.66
C PHE A 25 13.71 9.27 15.82
N TRP A 26 13.14 9.59 16.96
CA TRP A 26 13.15 8.70 18.14
C TRP A 26 11.88 8.85 18.95
N ASN A 27 11.63 7.91 19.84
CA ASN A 27 10.67 8.02 20.92
C ASN A 27 11.42 8.20 22.26
N CYS A 28 10.76 8.79 23.26
CA CYS A 28 11.30 8.90 24.61
C CYS A 28 10.76 7.76 25.48
N GLU A 29 11.64 7.15 26.29
CA GLU A 29 11.29 6.19 27.33
C GLU A 29 11.78 6.69 28.69
N GLY A 30 10.88 6.62 29.68
CA GLY A 30 11.13 7.17 31.02
C GLY A 30 11.12 8.71 31.07
N GLY A 31 10.87 9.27 32.24
CA GLY A 31 10.73 10.72 32.44
C GLY A 31 9.41 11.28 31.89
N VAL A 32 9.22 12.58 32.05
CA VAL A 32 7.99 13.29 31.61
C VAL A 32 8.24 14.11 30.36
N LYS A 33 9.35 14.85 30.33
CA LYS A 33 9.64 15.79 29.24
C LYS A 33 11.12 15.78 28.84
N GLN A 34 11.41 15.67 27.54
CA GLN A 34 12.74 15.93 26.98
C GLN A 34 13.00 17.44 26.96
N THR A 35 14.19 17.87 27.44
CA THR A 35 14.62 19.27 27.34
C THR A 35 15.76 19.48 26.35
N ALA A 36 16.54 18.43 26.10
CA ALA A 36 17.61 18.46 25.10
C ALA A 36 17.92 17.06 24.54
N TYR A 37 18.66 17.03 23.42
CA TYR A 37 19.29 15.82 22.92
C TYR A 37 20.74 16.07 22.48
N GLU A 38 21.50 14.99 22.35
CA GLU A 38 22.86 14.95 21.81
C GLU A 38 23.00 13.72 20.90
N ILE A 39 23.63 13.89 19.75
CA ILE A 39 24.03 12.78 18.87
C ILE A 39 25.50 12.52 19.12
N VAL A 40 25.84 11.28 19.47
CA VAL A 40 27.20 10.84 19.76
C VAL A 40 27.62 9.81 18.71
N THR A 41 28.71 10.04 18.00
CA THR A 41 29.34 9.13 17.03
C THR A 41 30.69 8.63 17.55
N ALA A 42 31.36 7.76 16.80
CA ALA A 42 32.73 7.34 17.11
C ALA A 42 33.73 8.51 17.10
N GLU A 43 33.44 9.60 16.36
CA GLU A 43 34.28 10.79 16.29
C GLU A 43 34.01 11.78 17.46
N GLY A 44 32.96 11.53 18.23
CA GLY A 44 32.56 12.34 19.38
C GLY A 44 31.15 12.88 19.28
N SER A 45 30.83 13.84 20.15
CA SER A 45 29.54 14.50 20.22
C SER A 45 29.38 15.56 19.12
N LEU A 46 28.20 15.63 18.52
CA LEU A 46 27.80 16.72 17.61
C LEU A 46 27.29 17.97 18.36
N GLY A 47 27.30 17.92 19.68
CA GLY A 47 26.84 18.99 20.56
C GLY A 47 25.41 18.76 21.07
N LYS A 48 25.12 19.42 22.21
CA LYS A 48 23.79 19.39 22.85
C LYS A 48 22.86 20.40 22.16
N ALA A 49 21.68 19.95 21.77
CA ALA A 49 20.62 20.78 21.23
C ALA A 49 19.47 20.92 22.26
N GLU A 50 19.19 22.15 22.68
CA GLU A 50 18.12 22.47 23.64
C GLU A 50 16.78 22.51 22.90
N THR A 51 16.01 21.42 23.00
CA THR A 51 14.68 21.26 22.37
C THR A 51 13.95 20.04 22.90
N ASP A 52 12.63 20.08 22.86
CA ASP A 52 11.73 18.96 23.14
C ASP A 52 11.32 18.17 21.88
N ARG A 53 11.85 18.55 20.70
CA ARG A 53 11.59 17.83 19.46
C ARG A 53 12.27 16.47 19.45
N MET A 54 11.53 15.44 19.07
CA MET A 54 12.03 14.09 18.86
C MET A 54 12.47 13.88 17.42
N GLU A 55 13.17 14.86 16.89
CA GLU A 55 13.69 14.86 15.52
C GLU A 55 15.00 15.64 15.44
N ALA A 56 15.94 15.10 14.66
CA ALA A 56 17.16 15.78 14.27
C ALA A 56 17.38 15.61 12.77
N ARG A 57 18.01 16.59 12.15
CA ARG A 57 18.49 16.46 10.77
C ARG A 57 20.01 16.29 10.78
N TRP A 58 20.53 15.34 10.01
CA TRP A 58 21.98 15.18 9.90
C TRP A 58 22.61 16.51 9.41
N PRO A 59 23.66 17.03 10.07
CA PRO A 59 24.08 18.41 9.89
C PRO A 59 24.76 18.72 8.55
N ARG A 60 25.29 17.71 7.86
CA ARG A 60 25.97 17.83 6.58
C ARG A 60 25.42 16.88 5.53
N GLU A 61 25.83 17.06 4.29
CA GLU A 61 25.53 16.08 3.24
C GLU A 61 26.41 14.83 3.42
N LEU A 62 25.82 13.68 3.08
CA LEU A 62 26.50 12.41 3.03
C LEU A 62 27.24 12.26 1.71
N SER A 63 28.36 11.57 1.75
CA SER A 63 29.02 11.02 0.57
C SER A 63 28.45 9.64 0.23
N SER A 64 28.61 9.22 -1.03
CA SER A 64 28.23 7.85 -1.42
C SER A 64 28.93 6.81 -0.56
N ARG A 65 28.22 5.75 -0.17
CA ARG A 65 28.73 4.62 0.64
C ARG A 65 29.06 4.97 2.09
N GLU A 66 28.82 6.22 2.49
CA GLU A 66 29.12 6.69 3.84
C GLU A 66 28.17 6.05 4.87
N ARG A 67 28.75 5.39 5.86
CA ARG A 67 28.04 4.79 6.99
C ARG A 67 28.29 5.63 8.25
N ILE A 68 27.19 6.01 8.89
CA ILE A 68 27.21 6.71 10.16
C ILE A 68 26.54 5.84 11.21
N ALA A 69 27.33 5.39 12.20
CA ALA A 69 26.83 4.79 13.42
C ALA A 69 26.77 5.87 14.52
N PHE A 70 25.69 5.90 15.27
CA PHE A 70 25.46 6.92 16.28
C PHE A 70 24.61 6.41 17.44
N ARG A 71 24.65 7.16 18.56
CA ARG A 71 23.78 6.97 19.72
C ARG A 71 23.18 8.31 20.10
N LEU A 72 22.03 8.28 20.76
CA LEU A 72 21.36 9.48 21.28
C LEU A 72 21.43 9.50 22.79
N ARG A 73 21.68 10.69 23.35
CA ARG A 73 21.49 11.00 24.76
C ARG A 73 20.41 12.04 24.88
N LEU A 74 19.47 11.85 25.80
CA LEU A 74 18.40 12.80 26.09
C LEU A 74 18.59 13.39 27.47
N TRP A 75 18.09 14.60 27.67
CA TRP A 75 17.97 15.25 28.96
C TRP A 75 16.50 15.32 29.35
N ASP A 76 16.21 15.01 30.62
CA ASP A 76 14.86 15.03 31.15
C ASP A 76 14.40 16.45 31.60
N GLU A 77 13.26 16.52 32.26
CA GLU A 77 12.63 17.74 32.76
C GLU A 77 13.46 18.48 33.79
N ASP A 78 14.31 17.79 34.55
CA ASP A 78 15.23 18.35 35.56
C ASP A 78 16.56 18.78 34.93
N GLY A 79 16.75 18.54 33.65
CA GLY A 79 17.99 18.83 32.92
C GLY A 79 19.09 17.81 33.15
N GLU A 80 18.76 16.64 33.72
CA GLU A 80 19.71 15.56 33.97
C GLU A 80 19.88 14.68 32.71
N PRO A 81 21.13 14.31 32.36
CA PRO A 81 21.39 13.48 31.20
C PRO A 81 21.02 12.03 31.47
N GLY A 82 20.25 11.44 30.55
CA GLY A 82 19.94 10.02 30.56
C GLY A 82 21.07 9.15 29.98
N GLU A 83 20.84 7.84 29.95
CA GLU A 83 21.72 6.88 29.31
C GLU A 83 21.76 7.09 27.79
N LEU A 84 22.88 6.70 27.19
CA LEU A 84 22.97 6.58 25.75
C LEU A 84 21.99 5.50 25.23
N SER A 85 21.37 5.77 24.09
CA SER A 85 20.58 4.78 23.38
C SER A 85 21.42 3.56 22.96
N GLU A 86 20.76 2.52 22.49
CA GLU A 86 21.41 1.54 21.62
C GLU A 86 21.97 2.23 20.39
N GLU A 87 22.99 1.59 19.78
CA GLU A 87 23.56 2.09 18.55
C GLU A 87 22.57 1.94 17.41
N ALA A 88 22.37 3.01 16.66
CA ALA A 88 21.66 3.03 15.39
C ALA A 88 22.62 3.47 14.28
N PHE A 89 22.26 3.19 13.05
CA PHE A 89 23.05 3.65 11.92
C PHE A 89 22.19 3.99 10.70
N PHE A 90 22.80 4.66 9.76
CA PHE A 90 22.34 4.73 8.37
C PHE A 90 23.56 4.67 7.44
N GLU A 91 23.36 4.14 6.25
CA GLU A 91 24.40 4.07 5.21
C GLU A 91 23.87 4.66 3.92
N ALA A 92 24.63 5.59 3.31
CA ALA A 92 24.29 6.14 2.00
C ALA A 92 24.55 5.09 0.91
N GLY A 93 23.70 5.08 -0.09
CA GLY A 93 23.90 4.28 -1.30
C GLY A 93 24.81 4.95 -2.31
N LEU A 94 24.55 4.71 -3.58
CA LEU A 94 25.22 5.33 -4.71
C LEU A 94 24.50 6.64 -5.05
N LEU A 95 25.07 7.76 -4.61
CA LEU A 95 24.43 9.08 -4.68
C LEU A 95 24.64 9.78 -6.03
N GLU A 96 25.67 9.35 -6.77
CA GLU A 96 26.00 9.95 -8.07
C GLU A 96 25.87 8.89 -9.19
N PRO A 97 25.38 9.28 -10.38
CA PRO A 97 25.34 8.34 -11.52
C PRO A 97 26.71 7.75 -11.85
N SER A 98 27.80 8.47 -11.60
CA SER A 98 29.19 8.03 -11.81
C SER A 98 29.69 6.99 -10.81
N ASP A 99 28.93 6.74 -9.73
CA ASP A 99 29.25 5.68 -8.76
C ASP A 99 29.05 4.28 -9.35
N TRP A 100 28.17 4.17 -10.34
CA TRP A 100 27.96 2.93 -11.07
C TRP A 100 29.11 2.67 -12.05
N GLN A 101 29.90 1.63 -11.78
CA GLN A 101 30.97 1.12 -12.65
C GLN A 101 30.49 -0.07 -13.50
N SER A 102 29.26 -0.50 -13.28
CA SER A 102 28.64 -1.65 -13.91
C SER A 102 27.89 -1.27 -15.19
N THR A 103 27.82 -2.21 -16.12
CA THR A 103 27.03 -2.09 -17.36
C THR A 103 25.80 -3.00 -17.26
N TRP A 104 24.67 -2.55 -17.77
CA TRP A 104 23.48 -3.38 -17.89
C TRP A 104 23.75 -4.58 -18.79
N ILE A 105 23.36 -5.76 -18.35
CA ILE A 105 23.47 -7.00 -19.10
C ILE A 105 22.11 -7.64 -19.36
N THR A 106 22.01 -8.39 -20.46
CA THR A 106 20.82 -9.15 -20.87
C THR A 106 21.22 -10.51 -21.44
N GLY A 107 20.26 -11.39 -21.66
CA GLY A 107 20.48 -12.70 -22.26
C GLY A 107 20.80 -12.64 -23.76
N ASP A 108 21.51 -13.64 -24.25
CA ASP A 108 21.84 -13.77 -25.68
C ASP A 108 20.71 -14.48 -26.47
N TYR A 109 19.54 -13.84 -26.55
CA TYR A 109 18.42 -14.30 -27.36
C TYR A 109 17.62 -13.12 -27.90
N HIS A 110 16.61 -13.39 -28.73
CA HIS A 110 15.78 -12.37 -29.34
C HIS A 110 14.31 -12.52 -28.86
N PRO A 111 13.92 -11.85 -27.76
CA PRO A 111 12.55 -11.91 -27.29
C PRO A 111 11.57 -11.28 -28.28
N ASP A 112 10.37 -11.83 -28.35
CA ASP A 112 9.30 -11.25 -29.15
C ASP A 112 8.85 -9.91 -28.55
N LYS A 113 8.88 -8.90 -29.38
CA LYS A 113 8.51 -7.52 -29.02
C LYS A 113 7.23 -7.06 -29.71
N SER A 114 6.42 -7.98 -30.21
CA SER A 114 5.23 -7.64 -30.99
C SER A 114 4.21 -6.83 -30.19
N VAL A 115 3.92 -7.23 -28.95
CA VAL A 115 2.99 -6.52 -28.05
C VAL A 115 3.57 -5.15 -27.67
N TRP A 116 4.85 -5.10 -27.26
CA TRP A 116 5.52 -3.85 -26.93
C TRP A 116 5.56 -2.87 -28.11
N ARG A 117 5.91 -3.34 -29.35
CA ARG A 117 5.86 -2.53 -30.56
C ARG A 117 4.48 -1.98 -30.84
N LYS A 118 3.43 -2.80 -30.67
CA LYS A 118 2.05 -2.36 -30.84
C LYS A 118 1.74 -1.21 -29.87
N LYS A 119 2.11 -1.34 -28.60
CA LYS A 119 1.93 -0.29 -27.58
C LYS A 119 2.71 0.98 -27.94
N GLN A 120 3.92 0.88 -28.50
CA GLN A 120 4.71 2.04 -28.91
C GLN A 120 4.14 2.73 -30.17
N LEU A 121 3.73 1.95 -31.19
CA LEU A 121 3.26 2.46 -32.47
C LEU A 121 1.88 3.11 -32.39
N PHE A 122 0.98 2.45 -31.73
CA PHE A 122 -0.39 2.96 -31.60
C PHE A 122 -0.49 3.91 -30.42
N GLY A 123 0.45 3.82 -29.50
CA GLY A 123 0.43 4.52 -28.25
C GLY A 123 -0.92 4.29 -27.60
N ARG A 124 -1.31 5.16 -26.73
CA ARG A 124 -2.67 5.23 -26.22
C ARG A 124 -3.55 6.13 -27.10
N ARG A 125 -3.36 6.04 -28.42
CA ARG A 125 -4.13 6.81 -29.39
C ARG A 125 -5.43 6.08 -29.69
N MET A 126 -6.51 6.84 -29.81
CA MET A 126 -7.78 6.34 -30.31
C MET A 126 -7.57 5.78 -31.72
N LEU A 127 -7.89 4.51 -31.92
CA LEU A 127 -8.22 4.00 -33.23
C LEU A 127 -9.51 4.69 -33.68
N PRO A 128 -9.68 4.95 -35.00
CA PRO A 128 -10.86 5.67 -35.52
C PRO A 128 -12.19 5.02 -35.17
N ASN A 129 -12.20 3.75 -34.84
CA ASN A 129 -13.40 2.96 -34.53
C ASN A 129 -13.45 2.69 -33.03
N GLY A 130 -13.97 3.63 -32.22
CA GLY A 130 -14.05 3.54 -30.77
C GLY A 130 -14.76 2.31 -30.18
N ILE A 131 -15.40 1.48 -31.02
CA ILE A 131 -16.06 0.23 -30.62
C ILE A 131 -15.07 -0.94 -30.49
N ASP A 132 -14.08 -1.04 -31.38
CA ASP A 132 -13.04 -2.08 -31.28
C ASP A 132 -12.15 -1.90 -30.03
N PHE A 133 -12.05 -0.69 -29.56
CA PHE A 133 -11.35 -0.28 -28.37
C PHE A 133 -11.99 -0.87 -27.09
N LEU A 134 -13.29 -0.71 -26.87
CA LEU A 134 -14.01 -1.26 -25.72
C LEU A 134 -13.98 -2.80 -25.67
N ILE A 135 -13.82 -3.43 -26.82
CA ILE A 135 -13.80 -4.89 -26.95
C ILE A 135 -12.39 -5.46 -26.81
N GLN A 136 -11.34 -4.69 -27.16
CA GLN A 136 -9.95 -5.17 -27.15
C GLN A 136 -9.18 -4.85 -25.87
N SER A 137 -9.60 -3.83 -25.13
CA SER A 137 -8.87 -3.33 -23.98
C SER A 137 -8.82 -4.29 -22.78
N ASN A 138 -9.82 -5.13 -22.63
CA ASN A 138 -9.97 -6.04 -21.47
C ASN A 138 -9.62 -7.50 -21.80
N ARG A 139 -8.57 -7.73 -22.59
CA ARG A 139 -8.18 -9.08 -23.00
C ARG A 139 -6.76 -9.39 -22.59
N PRO A 140 -6.52 -10.56 -21.95
CA PRO A 140 -5.17 -11.03 -21.71
C PRO A 140 -4.34 -11.07 -22.98
N GLU A 141 -3.10 -10.60 -22.92
CA GLU A 141 -2.18 -10.58 -24.05
C GLU A 141 -1.38 -11.88 -24.11
N SER A 142 -1.28 -12.45 -25.31
CA SER A 142 -0.42 -13.62 -25.56
C SER A 142 0.97 -13.18 -25.96
N VAL A 143 1.95 -13.58 -25.18
CA VAL A 143 3.37 -13.43 -25.48
C VAL A 143 4.05 -14.79 -25.31
N PRO A 144 5.14 -15.08 -26.03
CA PRO A 144 5.94 -16.28 -25.78
C PRO A 144 6.40 -16.31 -24.32
N ARG A 145 6.44 -17.50 -23.75
CA ARG A 145 6.99 -17.75 -22.42
C ARG A 145 8.49 -18.03 -22.54
N TYR A 146 9.27 -17.34 -21.73
CA TYR A 146 10.72 -17.50 -21.71
C TYR A 146 11.18 -18.09 -20.37
N PRO A 147 12.20 -18.98 -20.40
CA PRO A 147 12.90 -19.33 -19.17
C PRO A 147 13.52 -18.11 -18.52
N ALA A 148 13.76 -18.22 -17.21
CA ALA A 148 14.53 -17.22 -16.50
C ALA A 148 15.95 -17.11 -17.08
N ASP A 149 16.45 -15.88 -17.16
CA ASP A 149 17.85 -15.64 -17.52
C ASP A 149 18.72 -15.93 -16.29
N CYS A 150 19.72 -16.80 -16.44
CA CYS A 150 20.68 -17.15 -15.41
C CYS A 150 22.03 -16.52 -15.74
N PHE A 151 22.57 -15.71 -14.84
CA PHE A 151 23.87 -15.08 -14.96
C PHE A 151 24.82 -15.61 -13.89
N ARG A 152 26.13 -15.72 -14.22
CA ARG A 152 27.18 -16.16 -13.31
C ARG A 152 28.49 -15.42 -13.54
N LYS A 153 29.17 -15.05 -12.42
CA LYS A 153 30.53 -14.53 -12.44
C LYS A 153 31.33 -15.20 -11.34
N LYS A 154 32.49 -15.74 -11.71
CA LYS A 154 33.52 -16.22 -10.78
C LYS A 154 34.57 -15.15 -10.56
N PHE A 155 35.06 -15.03 -9.35
CA PHE A 155 36.12 -14.07 -8.99
C PHE A 155 36.91 -14.58 -7.77
N GLU A 156 38.10 -14.05 -7.62
CA GLU A 156 39.01 -14.41 -6.52
C GLU A 156 39.15 -13.26 -5.54
N LEU A 157 39.16 -13.59 -4.26
CA LEU A 157 39.43 -12.63 -3.19
C LEU A 157 40.79 -12.92 -2.57
N PRO A 158 41.69 -11.89 -2.48
CA PRO A 158 43.06 -12.08 -2.01
C PRO A 158 43.18 -12.25 -0.49
N GLY A 159 42.11 -12.04 0.27
CA GLY A 159 42.11 -12.13 1.73
C GLY A 159 40.73 -12.07 2.34
N ASN A 160 40.68 -12.10 3.67
CA ASN A 160 39.43 -12.04 4.44
C ASN A 160 38.68 -10.75 4.20
N VAL A 161 37.35 -10.86 4.17
CA VAL A 161 36.42 -9.74 3.91
C VAL A 161 36.12 -8.99 5.19
N LYS A 162 36.40 -7.69 5.19
CA LYS A 162 36.01 -6.77 6.25
C LYS A 162 34.59 -6.23 6.07
N LYS A 163 34.23 -5.84 4.84
CA LYS A 163 32.93 -5.27 4.48
C LYS A 163 32.62 -5.54 3.01
N ALA A 164 31.40 -5.94 2.71
CA ALA A 164 30.95 -6.04 1.32
C ALA A 164 29.51 -5.55 1.14
N ARG A 165 29.25 -4.87 0.02
CA ARG A 165 27.93 -4.37 -0.36
C ARG A 165 27.62 -4.77 -1.79
N LEU A 166 26.47 -5.39 -1.98
CA LEU A 166 25.90 -5.66 -3.29
C LEU A 166 24.82 -4.60 -3.58
N TYR A 167 25.07 -3.79 -4.60
CA TYR A 167 24.09 -2.89 -5.20
C TYR A 167 23.50 -3.59 -6.42
N ALA A 168 22.21 -3.89 -6.44
CA ALA A 168 21.59 -4.66 -7.50
C ALA A 168 20.22 -4.18 -7.89
N THR A 169 19.89 -4.28 -9.17
CA THR A 169 18.58 -3.95 -9.73
C THR A 169 18.34 -4.70 -11.04
N ALA A 170 17.07 -4.68 -11.51
CA ALA A 170 16.69 -5.31 -12.75
C ALA A 170 15.55 -4.58 -13.47
N CYS A 171 15.48 -4.76 -14.78
CA CYS A 171 14.27 -4.64 -15.57
C CYS A 171 13.61 -6.03 -15.65
N GLY A 172 12.79 -6.36 -14.68
CA GLY A 172 12.26 -7.68 -14.36
C GLY A 172 12.27 -7.88 -12.85
N LEU A 173 12.16 -9.12 -12.40
CA LEU A 173 12.45 -9.52 -11.02
C LEU A 173 13.77 -10.28 -10.98
N TYR A 174 14.56 -10.08 -9.91
CA TYR A 174 15.82 -10.81 -9.76
C TYR A 174 15.95 -11.46 -8.39
N GLU A 175 16.70 -12.55 -8.36
CA GLU A 175 17.25 -13.14 -7.14
C GLU A 175 18.75 -13.34 -7.35
N ALA A 176 19.58 -12.72 -6.52
CA ALA A 176 21.02 -12.88 -6.52
C ALA A 176 21.47 -13.85 -5.43
N ARG A 177 22.50 -14.62 -5.71
CA ARG A 177 23.14 -15.55 -4.76
C ARG A 177 24.66 -15.39 -4.79
N ILE A 178 25.29 -15.55 -3.64
CA ILE A 178 26.73 -15.62 -3.51
C ILE A 178 27.08 -16.97 -2.89
N ASN A 179 27.93 -17.72 -3.55
CA ASN A 179 28.36 -19.08 -3.14
C ASN A 179 27.15 -20.02 -2.89
N GLY A 180 26.05 -19.83 -3.62
CA GLY A 180 24.82 -20.60 -3.51
C GLY A 180 23.79 -20.08 -2.49
N GLU A 181 24.18 -19.17 -1.60
CA GLU A 181 23.28 -18.58 -0.61
C GLU A 181 22.63 -17.30 -1.16
N LYS A 182 21.34 -17.10 -0.86
CA LYS A 182 20.56 -15.91 -1.30
C LYS A 182 21.14 -14.64 -0.67
N ALA A 183 21.36 -13.62 -1.49
CA ALA A 183 21.77 -12.29 -1.06
C ALA A 183 20.55 -11.51 -0.55
N GLY A 184 20.47 -11.33 0.77
CA GLY A 184 19.36 -10.66 1.43
C GLY A 184 18.06 -11.48 1.47
N ASP A 185 17.03 -10.90 2.05
CA ASP A 185 15.72 -11.52 2.28
C ASP A 185 14.61 -10.96 1.38
N PHE A 186 14.92 -10.03 0.49
CA PHE A 186 13.97 -9.40 -0.42
C PHE A 186 13.20 -10.42 -1.27
N CYS A 187 11.89 -10.26 -1.31
CA CYS A 187 11.00 -10.87 -2.29
C CYS A 187 10.65 -9.85 -3.37
N LEU A 188 10.48 -10.31 -4.61
CA LEU A 188 10.06 -9.46 -5.74
C LEU A 188 10.96 -8.24 -6.01
N ALA A 189 12.27 -8.31 -5.68
CA ALA A 189 13.21 -7.23 -6.00
C ALA A 189 13.32 -7.03 -7.53
N PRO A 190 13.49 -5.78 -8.02
CA PRO A 190 13.73 -4.55 -7.31
C PRO A 190 12.48 -3.81 -6.83
N GLY A 191 11.29 -4.37 -6.96
CA GLY A 191 10.02 -3.75 -6.62
C GLY A 191 9.29 -3.13 -7.81
N TYR A 192 8.09 -2.58 -7.53
CA TYR A 192 7.19 -2.06 -8.55
C TYR A 192 7.23 -0.53 -8.63
N THR A 193 7.68 -0.01 -9.78
CA THR A 193 7.70 1.41 -10.17
C THR A 193 7.29 1.57 -11.63
N ASP A 194 7.08 2.76 -12.12
CA ASP A 194 7.10 3.02 -13.57
C ASP A 194 8.56 2.96 -14.06
N TYR A 195 8.99 1.81 -14.57
CA TYR A 195 10.36 1.58 -15.05
C TYR A 195 10.82 2.53 -16.16
N ARG A 196 9.92 3.32 -16.73
CA ARG A 196 10.25 4.40 -17.69
C ARG A 196 10.70 5.67 -16.99
N LYS A 197 10.48 5.76 -15.66
CA LYS A 197 10.71 6.96 -14.83
C LYS A 197 11.65 6.70 -13.68
N ARG A 198 11.47 5.56 -13.01
CA ARG A 198 12.20 5.18 -11.82
C ARG A 198 12.51 3.69 -11.83
N ILE A 199 13.73 3.34 -11.51
CA ILE A 199 14.14 1.96 -11.24
C ILE A 199 14.82 1.98 -9.87
N GLN A 200 14.33 1.19 -8.94
CA GLN A 200 14.93 1.07 -7.61
C GLN A 200 16.09 0.08 -7.65
N TYR A 201 17.12 0.31 -6.84
CA TYR A 201 18.12 -0.69 -6.53
C TYR A 201 18.12 -1.00 -5.04
N GLN A 202 18.49 -2.23 -4.70
CA GLN A 202 18.72 -2.67 -3.34
C GLN A 202 20.20 -2.60 -2.99
N THR A 203 20.50 -2.21 -1.75
CA THR A 203 21.81 -2.31 -1.14
C THR A 203 21.78 -3.44 -0.12
N ILE A 204 22.59 -4.46 -0.32
CA ILE A 204 22.56 -5.68 0.48
C ILE A 204 23.93 -5.88 1.13
N ASP A 205 23.94 -6.11 2.45
CA ASP A 205 25.13 -6.57 3.14
C ASP A 205 25.37 -8.04 2.83
N VAL A 206 26.46 -8.33 2.15
CA VAL A 206 26.83 -9.68 1.74
C VAL A 206 28.19 -10.10 2.32
N THR A 207 28.65 -9.40 3.35
CA THR A 207 29.97 -9.62 3.97
C THR A 207 30.14 -11.07 4.41
N SER A 208 29.12 -11.65 5.06
CA SER A 208 29.16 -13.03 5.58
C SER A 208 29.07 -14.13 4.50
N LEU A 209 28.68 -13.78 3.27
CA LEU A 209 28.52 -14.73 2.16
C LEU A 209 29.82 -14.94 1.37
N LEU A 210 30.81 -14.09 1.60
CA LEU A 210 32.09 -14.10 0.91
C LEU A 210 33.18 -14.79 1.73
N ARG A 211 34.16 -15.34 1.04
CA ARG A 211 35.34 -16.02 1.64
C ARG A 211 36.63 -15.70 0.85
N GLU A 212 37.76 -15.88 1.48
CA GLU A 212 39.06 -15.86 0.77
C GLU A 212 39.11 -16.93 -0.34
N GLY A 213 39.75 -16.63 -1.45
CA GLY A 213 39.83 -17.48 -2.63
C GLY A 213 38.66 -17.36 -3.58
N GLU A 214 38.27 -18.46 -4.23
CA GLU A 214 37.20 -18.47 -5.25
C GLU A 214 35.82 -18.21 -4.65
N ASN A 215 35.15 -17.25 -5.26
CA ASN A 215 33.73 -16.90 -4.99
C ASN A 215 32.95 -16.90 -6.31
N VAL A 216 31.64 -17.14 -6.17
CA VAL A 216 30.72 -17.17 -7.29
C VAL A 216 29.50 -16.34 -6.97
N ILE A 217 29.19 -15.35 -7.80
CA ILE A 217 27.90 -14.64 -7.79
C ILE A 217 27.05 -15.15 -8.94
N THR A 218 25.79 -15.43 -8.64
CA THR A 218 24.78 -15.79 -9.66
C THR A 218 23.56 -14.88 -9.51
N ALA A 219 22.83 -14.70 -10.60
CA ALA A 219 21.52 -14.02 -10.59
C ALA A 219 20.57 -14.72 -11.55
N GLU A 220 19.32 -14.89 -11.12
CA GLU A 220 18.22 -15.34 -11.98
C GLU A 220 17.22 -14.20 -12.16
N LEU A 221 16.77 -14.00 -13.41
CA LEU A 221 15.84 -12.96 -13.79
C LEU A 221 14.55 -13.54 -14.34
N ALA A 222 13.43 -13.09 -13.78
CA ALA A 222 12.07 -13.39 -14.23
C ALA A 222 11.41 -12.16 -14.88
N ASP A 223 10.26 -12.37 -15.52
CA ASP A 223 9.54 -11.32 -16.25
C ASP A 223 9.10 -10.14 -15.37
N GLY A 224 8.61 -10.41 -14.16
CA GLY A 224 8.13 -9.42 -13.22
C GLY A 224 7.05 -8.49 -13.80
N TRP A 225 7.00 -7.27 -13.31
CA TRP A 225 6.11 -6.24 -13.88
C TRP A 225 6.66 -5.64 -15.19
N TYR A 226 7.95 -5.79 -15.46
CA TYR A 226 8.60 -5.15 -16.61
C TYR A 226 8.17 -5.77 -17.95
N ARG A 227 8.33 -7.09 -18.09
CA ARG A 227 7.99 -7.88 -19.28
C ARG A 227 6.70 -8.69 -19.09
N GLY A 228 6.42 -9.11 -17.86
CA GLY A 228 5.30 -9.95 -17.48
C GLY A 228 3.99 -9.20 -17.29
N SER A 229 3.13 -9.79 -16.49
CA SER A 229 1.77 -9.31 -16.24
C SER A 229 1.76 -8.07 -15.34
N THR A 230 1.05 -7.04 -15.78
CA THR A 230 0.77 -5.84 -15.01
C THR A 230 -0.73 -5.60 -14.93
N GLY A 231 -1.22 -5.19 -13.76
CA GLY A 231 -2.58 -4.77 -13.53
C GLY A 231 -3.65 -5.79 -13.92
N ALA A 232 -4.88 -5.33 -14.06
CA ALA A 232 -6.01 -6.11 -14.51
C ALA A 232 -5.83 -6.64 -15.94
N TRP A 233 -6.64 -7.62 -16.32
CA TRP A 233 -6.82 -8.13 -17.68
C TRP A 233 -5.60 -8.83 -18.31
N GLY A 234 -4.54 -9.14 -17.56
CA GLY A 234 -3.40 -9.89 -18.05
C GLY A 234 -2.60 -9.16 -19.14
N LEU A 235 -2.46 -7.86 -19.01
CA LEU A 235 -1.63 -7.04 -19.89
C LEU A 235 -0.15 -7.36 -19.67
N LYS A 236 0.66 -7.40 -20.74
CA LYS A 236 2.07 -7.77 -20.70
C LYS A 236 2.93 -6.79 -21.48
N GLN A 237 4.26 -6.82 -21.25
CA GLN A 237 5.24 -5.96 -21.92
C GLN A 237 4.91 -4.46 -21.81
N GLU A 238 4.47 -4.02 -20.64
CA GLU A 238 4.11 -2.61 -20.44
C GLU A 238 5.33 -1.70 -20.47
N TYR A 239 6.41 -2.13 -19.85
CA TYR A 239 7.63 -1.33 -19.72
C TYR A 239 8.73 -1.76 -20.69
N GLY A 240 8.73 -3.01 -21.11
CA GLY A 240 9.70 -3.54 -22.05
C GLY A 240 9.47 -5.01 -22.39
N TYR A 241 10.32 -5.53 -23.27
CA TYR A 241 10.26 -6.89 -23.81
C TYR A 241 11.52 -7.72 -23.51
N GLU A 242 12.57 -7.08 -22.99
CA GLU A 242 13.89 -7.67 -22.72
C GLU A 242 14.28 -7.42 -21.26
N THR A 243 14.41 -8.49 -20.49
CA THR A 243 14.86 -8.40 -19.10
C THR A 243 16.32 -7.95 -19.05
N LYS A 244 16.67 -7.18 -18.01
CA LYS A 244 18.03 -6.65 -17.84
C LYS A 244 18.44 -6.70 -16.39
N PHE A 245 19.72 -6.89 -16.16
CA PHE A 245 20.31 -6.92 -14.82
C PHE A 245 21.47 -5.94 -14.71
N LEU A 246 21.56 -5.29 -13.56
CA LEU A 246 22.67 -4.42 -13.20
C LEU A 246 23.08 -4.73 -11.77
N ALA A 247 24.35 -5.06 -11.54
CA ALA A 247 24.85 -5.29 -10.20
C ALA A 247 26.30 -4.84 -10.05
N GLN A 248 26.62 -4.31 -8.88
CA GLN A 248 27.94 -3.88 -8.46
C GLN A 248 28.19 -4.40 -7.04
N LEU A 249 29.14 -5.31 -6.92
CA LEU A 249 29.57 -5.85 -5.64
C LEU A 249 30.90 -5.19 -5.24
N GLU A 250 30.87 -4.41 -4.18
CA GLU A 250 32.05 -3.74 -3.62
C GLU A 250 32.50 -4.46 -2.35
N ILE A 251 33.79 -4.77 -2.28
CA ILE A 251 34.39 -5.59 -1.24
C ILE A 251 35.63 -4.87 -0.71
N GLU A 252 35.67 -4.66 0.60
CA GLU A 252 36.85 -4.22 1.35
C GLU A 252 37.37 -5.40 2.15
N THR A 253 38.63 -5.76 1.94
CA THR A 253 39.33 -6.80 2.69
C THR A 253 39.98 -6.23 3.96
N GLU A 254 40.38 -7.09 4.90
CA GLU A 254 41.00 -6.68 6.18
C GLU A 254 42.32 -5.92 6.01
N ASP A 255 43.04 -6.17 4.93
CA ASP A 255 44.28 -5.44 4.56
C ASP A 255 44.04 -4.10 3.87
N GLY A 256 42.76 -3.72 3.68
CA GLY A 256 42.35 -2.48 3.05
C GLY A 256 42.27 -2.50 1.52
N THR A 257 42.47 -3.67 0.89
CA THR A 257 42.25 -3.80 -0.56
C THR A 257 40.76 -3.63 -0.89
N VAL A 258 40.44 -2.82 -1.89
CA VAL A 258 39.07 -2.63 -2.40
C VAL A 258 38.94 -3.30 -3.77
N LEU A 259 37.99 -4.19 -3.89
CA LEU A 259 37.61 -4.88 -5.12
C LEU A 259 36.22 -4.52 -5.54
N THR A 260 36.00 -4.37 -6.85
CA THR A 260 34.67 -4.21 -7.42
C THR A 260 34.39 -5.28 -8.46
N VAL A 261 33.33 -6.06 -8.28
CA VAL A 261 32.80 -7.01 -9.25
C VAL A 261 31.55 -6.43 -9.89
N SER A 262 31.68 -5.99 -11.14
CA SER A 262 30.64 -5.32 -11.91
C SER A 262 30.01 -6.24 -12.94
N THR A 263 28.73 -6.03 -13.25
CA THR A 263 28.11 -6.64 -14.44
C THR A 263 28.72 -6.04 -15.70
N ASP A 264 29.12 -6.92 -16.62
CA ASP A 264 29.69 -6.63 -17.93
C ASP A 264 29.55 -7.85 -18.88
N GLY A 265 29.97 -7.73 -20.11
CA GLY A 265 29.94 -8.80 -21.12
C GLY A 265 30.80 -10.04 -20.79
N SER A 266 31.61 -10.02 -19.72
CA SER A 266 32.38 -11.18 -19.27
C SER A 266 31.57 -12.17 -18.41
N TRP A 267 30.38 -11.79 -17.97
CA TRP A 267 29.50 -12.70 -17.24
C TRP A 267 29.06 -13.86 -18.14
N GLU A 268 29.01 -15.02 -17.56
CA GLU A 268 28.43 -16.21 -18.19
C GLU A 268 26.89 -16.09 -18.16
N TRP A 269 26.24 -16.64 -19.16
CA TRP A 269 24.79 -16.65 -19.29
C TRP A 269 24.25 -17.99 -19.75
N SER A 270 23.03 -18.30 -19.30
CA SER A 270 22.24 -19.44 -19.74
C SER A 270 20.74 -19.15 -19.53
N ASN A 271 19.87 -19.79 -20.34
CA ASN A 271 18.43 -19.82 -20.14
C ASN A 271 17.88 -21.25 -20.13
N ASP A 272 18.72 -22.22 -19.86
CA ASP A 272 18.38 -23.64 -19.73
C ASP A 272 18.29 -24.12 -18.26
N GLY A 273 18.25 -23.19 -17.31
CA GLY A 273 18.04 -23.46 -15.88
C GLY A 273 16.64 -24.01 -15.54
N PRO A 274 16.39 -24.35 -14.27
CA PRO A 274 15.15 -25.01 -13.83
C PRO A 274 13.89 -24.17 -14.00
N VAL A 275 13.97 -22.83 -13.86
CA VAL A 275 12.81 -21.94 -14.03
C VAL A 275 12.53 -21.73 -15.50
N ARG A 276 11.53 -22.46 -16.01
CA ARG A 276 11.15 -22.46 -17.44
C ARG A 276 10.21 -21.33 -17.82
N PHE A 277 9.56 -20.73 -16.83
CA PHE A 277 8.74 -19.55 -16.95
C PHE A 277 8.48 -18.98 -15.53
N ALA A 278 8.48 -17.67 -15.38
CA ALA A 278 8.04 -17.02 -14.16
C ALA A 278 7.41 -15.66 -14.47
N ASP A 279 6.19 -15.50 -14.00
CA ASP A 279 5.40 -14.27 -14.09
C ASP A 279 4.74 -14.02 -12.73
N ASN A 280 4.80 -12.81 -12.22
CA ASN A 280 4.35 -12.49 -10.86
C ASN A 280 2.86 -12.75 -10.59
N LYS A 281 2.03 -12.90 -11.62
CA LYS A 281 0.58 -13.16 -11.54
C LYS A 281 0.18 -14.52 -12.12
N ASP A 282 0.74 -14.90 -13.28
CA ASP A 282 0.46 -16.20 -13.89
C ASP A 282 1.14 -17.32 -13.11
N GLY A 283 2.29 -17.04 -12.48
CA GLY A 283 3.02 -17.98 -11.63
C GLY A 283 4.26 -18.57 -12.29
N GLU A 284 4.63 -19.79 -11.92
CA GLU A 284 5.91 -20.40 -12.28
C GLU A 284 5.76 -21.78 -12.94
N VAL A 285 6.66 -22.06 -13.86
CA VAL A 285 6.88 -23.42 -14.44
C VAL A 285 8.33 -23.79 -14.18
N VAL A 286 8.53 -24.86 -13.44
CA VAL A 286 9.85 -25.31 -12.99
C VAL A 286 10.09 -26.77 -13.41
N ASP A 287 11.27 -27.05 -13.94
CA ASP A 287 11.77 -28.42 -14.16
C ASP A 287 13.02 -28.63 -13.32
N ALA A 288 12.89 -29.30 -12.19
CA ALA A 288 13.96 -29.51 -11.24
C ALA A 288 15.08 -30.47 -11.73
N ARG A 289 14.88 -31.10 -12.89
CA ARG A 289 15.90 -31.94 -13.51
C ARG A 289 16.94 -31.13 -14.31
N MET A 290 16.65 -29.84 -14.55
CA MET A 290 17.50 -28.97 -15.35
C MET A 290 18.45 -28.16 -14.46
N GLU A 291 19.65 -27.93 -14.99
CA GLU A 291 20.66 -27.06 -14.38
C GLU A 291 21.23 -26.13 -15.45
N PRO A 292 21.53 -24.85 -15.09
CA PRO A 292 22.07 -23.91 -16.07
C PRO A 292 23.47 -24.34 -16.56
N SER A 293 23.62 -24.46 -17.88
CA SER A 293 24.88 -24.86 -18.50
C SER A 293 25.96 -23.77 -18.49
N PHE A 294 25.56 -22.50 -18.42
CA PHE A 294 26.43 -21.32 -18.53
C PHE A 294 27.39 -21.35 -19.73
N SER A 295 26.90 -21.84 -20.85
CA SER A 295 27.70 -21.96 -22.10
C SER A 295 27.75 -20.67 -22.93
N GLY A 296 26.82 -19.72 -22.66
CA GLY A 296 26.75 -18.43 -23.30
C GLY A 296 27.43 -17.31 -22.52
N ARG A 297 27.45 -16.12 -23.12
CA ARG A 297 27.89 -14.87 -22.48
C ARG A 297 26.74 -13.87 -22.42
N ALA A 298 26.72 -13.07 -21.36
CA ALA A 298 25.82 -11.95 -21.25
C ALA A 298 26.11 -10.93 -22.36
N LYS A 299 25.05 -10.30 -22.86
CA LYS A 299 25.16 -9.14 -23.75
C LYS A 299 25.08 -7.86 -22.95
N GLU A 300 25.99 -6.95 -23.22
CA GLU A 300 25.87 -5.59 -22.70
C GLU A 300 24.69 -4.86 -23.37
N THR A 301 23.96 -4.12 -22.59
CA THR A 301 22.81 -3.33 -23.03
C THR A 301 22.77 -2.00 -22.29
N SER A 302 21.71 -1.23 -22.46
CA SER A 302 21.52 0.05 -21.79
C SER A 302 20.12 0.22 -21.24
N CYS A 303 19.99 1.06 -20.23
CA CYS A 303 18.72 1.56 -19.73
C CYS A 303 18.77 3.09 -19.68
N ALA A 304 17.68 3.75 -20.09
CA ALA A 304 17.61 5.21 -20.09
C ALA A 304 17.41 5.82 -18.69
N VAL A 305 17.07 4.98 -17.73
CA VAL A 305 16.77 5.41 -16.34
C VAL A 305 17.96 5.05 -15.45
N THR A 306 18.55 6.01 -14.78
CA THR A 306 19.53 5.79 -13.73
C THR A 306 18.83 5.23 -12.51
N PRO A 307 19.30 4.10 -11.93
CA PRO A 307 18.71 3.55 -10.73
C PRO A 307 18.82 4.50 -9.54
N THR A 308 17.77 4.54 -8.71
CA THR A 308 17.72 5.26 -7.44
C THR A 308 17.59 4.29 -6.27
N ALA A 309 18.01 4.68 -5.08
CA ALA A 309 17.86 3.81 -3.92
C ALA A 309 16.39 3.51 -3.62
N SER A 310 16.14 2.31 -3.13
CA SER A 310 14.86 1.98 -2.54
C SER A 310 14.79 2.57 -1.12
N ASN A 311 14.14 3.71 -0.95
CA ASN A 311 13.90 4.33 0.35
C ASN A 311 12.59 3.81 0.98
N ASN A 312 12.32 2.52 0.85
CA ASN A 312 11.10 1.87 1.30
C ASN A 312 11.43 0.62 2.13
N VAL A 313 10.44 0.14 2.88
CA VAL A 313 10.53 -1.16 3.54
C VAL A 313 10.53 -2.28 2.49
N PRO A 314 11.33 -3.35 2.67
CA PRO A 314 11.37 -4.46 1.73
C PRO A 314 10.07 -5.29 1.77
N VAL A 315 9.78 -6.00 0.69
CA VAL A 315 8.84 -7.12 0.71
C VAL A 315 9.59 -8.34 1.19
N THR A 316 9.07 -9.00 2.24
CA THR A 316 9.70 -10.17 2.87
C THR A 316 8.69 -11.27 3.16
N GLU A 317 9.17 -12.44 3.59
CA GLU A 317 8.35 -13.54 4.12
C GLU A 317 8.01 -13.28 5.59
N HIS A 318 6.77 -13.65 5.97
CA HIS A 318 6.27 -13.46 7.31
C HIS A 318 5.64 -14.74 7.87
N GLU A 319 4.35 -14.74 8.17
CA GLU A 319 3.67 -15.84 8.83
C GLU A 319 3.66 -17.11 7.99
N ARG A 320 3.70 -18.24 8.67
CA ARG A 320 3.66 -19.58 8.08
C ARG A 320 2.39 -20.32 8.50
N PHE A 321 1.72 -20.93 7.54
CA PHE A 321 0.47 -21.66 7.72
C PHE A 321 0.65 -23.13 7.40
N THR A 322 0.26 -23.99 8.34
CA THR A 322 0.10 -25.41 8.08
C THR A 322 -1.31 -25.66 7.58
N PRO A 323 -1.50 -26.14 6.34
CA PRO A 323 -2.84 -26.31 5.78
C PRO A 323 -3.57 -27.51 6.38
N THR A 324 -4.90 -27.49 6.26
CA THR A 324 -5.74 -28.69 6.39
C THR A 324 -5.99 -29.27 4.99
N LEU A 325 -5.88 -30.58 4.84
CA LEU A 325 -6.17 -31.23 3.56
C LEU A 325 -7.66 -31.55 3.48
N ILE A 326 -8.32 -31.11 2.40
CA ILE A 326 -9.73 -31.40 2.09
C ILE A 326 -9.81 -32.21 0.81
N VAL A 327 -10.76 -33.14 0.74
CA VAL A 327 -11.15 -33.78 -0.51
C VAL A 327 -12.49 -33.20 -0.95
N THR A 328 -12.52 -32.63 -2.14
CA THR A 328 -13.76 -32.04 -2.69
C THR A 328 -14.75 -33.10 -3.07
N PRO A 329 -16.05 -32.78 -3.29
CA PRO A 329 -17.06 -33.77 -3.73
C PRO A 329 -16.70 -34.49 -5.04
N SER A 330 -15.93 -33.86 -5.94
CA SER A 330 -15.41 -34.50 -7.15
C SER A 330 -14.13 -35.32 -6.94
N GLY A 331 -13.65 -35.42 -5.69
CA GLY A 331 -12.46 -36.21 -5.32
C GLY A 331 -11.13 -35.50 -5.53
N LYS A 332 -11.10 -34.19 -5.66
CA LYS A 332 -9.87 -33.40 -5.81
C LYS A 332 -9.26 -33.07 -4.44
N THR A 333 -7.95 -33.07 -4.37
CA THR A 333 -7.19 -32.66 -3.18
C THR A 333 -7.02 -31.14 -3.13
N VAL A 334 -7.45 -30.52 -2.04
CA VAL A 334 -7.33 -29.08 -1.78
C VAL A 334 -6.70 -28.85 -0.41
N LEU A 335 -5.78 -27.92 -0.33
CA LEU A 335 -5.23 -27.40 0.92
C LEU A 335 -6.04 -26.17 1.33
N ASP A 336 -6.57 -26.16 2.55
CA ASP A 336 -7.18 -24.98 3.18
C ASP A 336 -6.19 -24.40 4.19
N MET A 337 -5.76 -23.16 3.97
CA MET A 337 -4.85 -22.44 4.86
C MET A 337 -5.56 -21.86 6.10
N GLY A 338 -6.90 -21.87 6.12
CA GLY A 338 -7.71 -21.26 7.18
C GLY A 338 -7.74 -19.74 7.18
N GLN A 339 -6.87 -19.09 6.38
CA GLN A 339 -6.73 -17.64 6.24
C GLN A 339 -6.57 -17.30 4.76
N ASN A 340 -7.29 -16.27 4.27
CA ASN A 340 -7.00 -15.65 2.98
C ASN A 340 -5.84 -14.65 3.13
N PHE A 341 -4.80 -14.75 2.30
CA PHE A 341 -3.62 -13.89 2.39
C PHE A 341 -2.87 -13.78 1.04
N ALA A 342 -1.99 -12.79 0.92
CA ALA A 342 -1.02 -12.72 -0.16
C ALA A 342 0.25 -13.50 0.20
N GLY A 343 0.68 -14.39 -0.70
CA GLY A 343 1.85 -15.20 -0.46
C GLY A 343 2.01 -16.34 -1.46
N TYR A 344 2.62 -17.40 -1.01
CA TYR A 344 2.84 -18.62 -1.80
C TYR A 344 2.96 -19.86 -0.92
N VAL A 345 3.20 -21.00 -1.55
CA VAL A 345 3.39 -22.28 -0.87
C VAL A 345 4.80 -22.80 -1.11
N SER A 346 5.44 -23.30 -0.07
CA SER A 346 6.58 -24.20 -0.17
C SER A 346 6.11 -25.64 0.04
N PHE A 347 6.79 -26.60 -0.60
CA PHE A 347 6.49 -28.01 -0.45
C PHE A 347 7.72 -28.89 -0.52
N THR A 348 7.59 -30.12 0.02
CA THR A 348 8.54 -31.21 -0.14
C THR A 348 7.85 -32.41 -0.76
N ALA A 349 8.57 -33.21 -1.55
CA ALA A 349 8.05 -34.43 -2.14
C ALA A 349 9.16 -35.44 -2.46
N GLU A 350 8.86 -36.74 -2.34
CA GLU A 350 9.73 -37.81 -2.85
C GLU A 350 9.19 -38.29 -4.20
N ALA A 351 10.04 -38.39 -5.20
CA ALA A 351 9.64 -38.69 -6.57
C ALA A 351 10.64 -39.62 -7.29
N ALA A 352 10.15 -40.37 -8.27
CA ALA A 352 11.02 -41.21 -9.14
C ALA A 352 11.72 -40.36 -10.23
N GLY A 353 11.17 -39.19 -10.54
CA GLY A 353 11.67 -38.23 -11.50
C GLY A 353 10.77 -38.12 -12.74
N GLY A 354 10.28 -36.91 -13.00
CA GLY A 354 9.37 -36.63 -14.10
C GLY A 354 7.92 -36.46 -13.68
N GLU A 355 7.56 -36.82 -12.45
CA GLU A 355 6.20 -36.54 -11.92
C GLU A 355 5.97 -35.04 -11.79
N GLU A 356 4.75 -34.62 -12.07
CA GLU A 356 4.37 -33.21 -11.96
C GLU A 356 3.58 -32.94 -10.66
N ILE A 357 3.84 -31.80 -10.05
CA ILE A 357 3.02 -31.20 -9.01
C ILE A 357 2.49 -29.88 -9.57
N LEU A 358 1.17 -29.78 -9.74
CA LEU A 358 0.50 -28.54 -10.16
C LEU A 358 -0.31 -28.00 -8.98
N LEU A 359 0.06 -26.80 -8.53
CA LEU A 359 -0.65 -26.04 -7.51
C LEU A 359 -1.42 -24.90 -8.18
N ARG A 360 -2.73 -24.76 -7.87
CA ARG A 360 -3.55 -23.63 -8.31
C ARG A 360 -4.13 -22.91 -7.10
N PHE A 361 -4.02 -21.60 -7.07
CA PHE A 361 -4.34 -20.78 -5.92
C PHE A 361 -5.68 -20.07 -6.12
N GLY A 362 -6.55 -20.09 -5.13
CA GLY A 362 -7.88 -19.48 -5.16
C GLY A 362 -8.35 -18.99 -3.80
N GLU A 363 -9.30 -18.07 -3.81
CA GLU A 363 -9.82 -17.45 -2.57
C GLU A 363 -10.96 -18.22 -1.94
N MET A 364 -11.61 -19.14 -2.68
CA MET A 364 -12.83 -19.78 -2.21
C MET A 364 -13.09 -21.15 -2.85
N LEU A 365 -13.96 -21.91 -2.22
CA LEU A 365 -14.69 -23.01 -2.84
C LEU A 365 -16.02 -22.46 -3.36
N ASP A 366 -16.57 -23.07 -4.42
CA ASP A 366 -17.90 -22.72 -4.94
C ASP A 366 -19.03 -23.27 -4.06
N GLY A 367 -20.27 -22.95 -4.40
CA GLY A 367 -21.47 -23.39 -3.66
C GLY A 367 -21.66 -24.91 -3.59
N ASN A 368 -20.91 -25.70 -4.38
CA ASN A 368 -20.90 -27.16 -4.35
C ASN A 368 -19.70 -27.73 -3.57
N GLY A 369 -18.86 -26.87 -2.99
CA GLY A 369 -17.63 -27.27 -2.30
C GLY A 369 -16.46 -27.59 -3.22
N GLU A 370 -16.51 -27.19 -4.49
CA GLU A 370 -15.44 -27.39 -5.46
C GLU A 370 -14.51 -26.17 -5.52
N PHE A 371 -13.21 -26.43 -5.77
CA PHE A 371 -12.23 -25.38 -5.97
C PHE A 371 -12.56 -24.51 -7.21
N THR A 372 -12.47 -23.20 -7.06
CA THR A 372 -12.74 -22.27 -8.15
C THR A 372 -11.77 -21.10 -8.20
N GLN A 373 -11.47 -20.61 -9.42
CA GLN A 373 -10.74 -19.38 -9.70
C GLN A 373 -11.60 -18.38 -10.50
N LYS A 374 -12.92 -18.63 -10.62
CA LYS A 374 -13.79 -17.82 -11.47
C LYS A 374 -13.86 -16.34 -11.07
N ASN A 375 -13.73 -16.03 -9.80
CA ASN A 375 -13.77 -14.65 -9.31
C ASN A 375 -12.48 -13.87 -9.55
N ILE A 376 -11.39 -14.54 -9.91
CA ILE A 376 -10.06 -13.91 -10.06
C ILE A 376 -9.50 -13.95 -11.48
N GLN A 377 -10.17 -14.63 -12.42
CA GLN A 377 -9.66 -14.83 -13.77
C GLN A 377 -10.44 -14.06 -14.84
N THR A 378 -9.71 -13.48 -15.77
CA THR A 378 -10.23 -12.93 -17.02
C THR A 378 -9.95 -13.91 -18.16
N HIS A 379 -10.94 -14.13 -19.01
CA HIS A 379 -10.85 -15.08 -20.12
C HIS A 379 -11.10 -14.40 -21.46
N ASN A 380 -10.42 -14.85 -22.48
CA ASN A 380 -10.85 -14.72 -23.87
C ASN A 380 -10.74 -16.08 -24.57
N LYS A 381 -11.07 -16.16 -25.84
CA LYS A 381 -11.06 -17.45 -26.60
C LYS A 381 -9.70 -18.14 -26.68
N HIS A 382 -8.61 -17.47 -26.31
CA HIS A 382 -7.22 -17.97 -26.42
C HIS A 382 -6.47 -18.05 -25.11
N ILE A 383 -6.79 -17.18 -24.14
CA ILE A 383 -5.99 -16.98 -22.94
C ILE A 383 -6.88 -16.78 -21.72
N THR A 384 -6.41 -17.33 -20.60
CA THR A 384 -6.88 -17.05 -19.24
C THR A 384 -5.75 -16.43 -18.44
N SER A 385 -6.01 -15.35 -17.72
CA SER A 385 -5.04 -14.70 -16.83
C SER A 385 -5.76 -13.94 -15.69
N PRO A 386 -5.20 -13.88 -14.47
CA PRO A 386 -4.00 -14.60 -14.04
C PRO A 386 -4.25 -16.11 -13.90
N LEU A 387 -3.23 -16.91 -14.13
CA LEU A 387 -3.33 -18.36 -13.89
C LEU A 387 -3.21 -18.68 -12.41
N GLN A 388 -2.47 -17.90 -11.66
CA GLN A 388 -2.16 -18.15 -10.23
C GLN A 388 -1.82 -19.63 -9.99
N GLN A 389 -0.73 -20.11 -10.58
CA GLN A 389 -0.34 -21.52 -10.51
C GLN A 389 1.16 -21.71 -10.43
N VAL A 390 1.58 -22.82 -9.84
CA VAL A 390 2.94 -23.36 -9.89
C VAL A 390 2.89 -24.74 -10.50
N ARG A 391 3.65 -24.98 -11.57
CA ARG A 391 3.84 -26.28 -12.18
C ARG A 391 5.30 -26.69 -11.96
N TYR A 392 5.49 -27.79 -11.26
CA TYR A 392 6.81 -28.30 -10.89
C TYR A 392 6.99 -29.71 -11.39
N THR A 393 8.05 -29.95 -12.17
CA THR A 393 8.46 -31.29 -12.60
C THR A 393 9.56 -31.78 -11.69
N CYS A 394 9.32 -32.90 -11.01
CA CYS A 394 10.23 -33.45 -9.99
C CYS A 394 11.49 -34.06 -10.61
N LYS A 395 12.62 -33.87 -9.92
CA LYS A 395 13.83 -34.66 -10.10
C LYS A 395 13.73 -35.98 -9.31
N PRO A 396 14.56 -36.99 -9.61
CA PRO A 396 14.63 -38.21 -8.79
C PRO A 396 15.04 -37.91 -7.34
N GLY A 397 14.38 -38.57 -6.37
CA GLY A 397 14.64 -38.43 -4.95
C GLY A 397 13.90 -37.26 -4.32
N HIS A 398 14.56 -36.64 -3.34
CA HIS A 398 13.99 -35.54 -2.56
C HIS A 398 13.88 -34.25 -3.38
N ASN A 399 12.69 -33.69 -3.37
CA ASN A 399 12.36 -32.39 -3.98
C ASN A 399 11.91 -31.45 -2.87
N GLU A 400 12.44 -30.24 -2.90
CA GLU A 400 12.01 -29.12 -2.08
C GLU A 400 11.87 -27.89 -2.98
N TYR A 401 10.74 -27.22 -2.92
CA TYR A 401 10.50 -26.03 -3.71
C TYR A 401 9.69 -24.98 -2.96
N LYS A 402 10.01 -23.73 -3.21
CA LYS A 402 9.32 -22.54 -2.77
C LYS A 402 9.19 -21.59 -3.95
N THR A 403 7.99 -21.04 -4.19
CA THR A 403 7.76 -20.01 -5.20
C THR A 403 8.70 -18.80 -4.96
N ARG A 404 9.25 -18.23 -6.02
CA ARG A 404 10.32 -17.21 -5.93
C ARG A 404 9.98 -15.89 -6.58
N PHE A 405 9.28 -15.91 -7.72
CA PHE A 405 9.03 -14.75 -8.57
C PHE A 405 7.55 -14.42 -8.73
N ALA A 406 6.69 -15.06 -7.95
CA ALA A 406 5.26 -14.83 -7.96
C ALA A 406 4.72 -14.76 -6.53
N VAL A 407 3.67 -13.99 -6.34
CA VAL A 407 2.86 -13.93 -5.12
C VAL A 407 1.40 -14.08 -5.54
N PHE A 408 0.61 -14.80 -4.76
CA PHE A 408 -0.79 -15.10 -5.05
C PHE A 408 -1.67 -14.66 -3.88
N GLY A 409 -2.91 -14.24 -4.18
CA GLY A 409 -3.95 -14.07 -3.18
C GLY A 409 -4.75 -15.37 -3.07
N PHE A 410 -4.82 -15.98 -1.89
CA PHE A 410 -5.48 -17.26 -1.73
C PHE A 410 -5.78 -17.65 -0.28
N GLN A 411 -6.77 -18.50 -0.11
CA GLN A 411 -6.99 -19.34 1.07
C GLN A 411 -6.84 -20.81 0.71
N TYR A 412 -7.23 -21.19 -0.50
CA TYR A 412 -7.29 -22.58 -0.96
C TYR A 412 -6.27 -22.85 -2.06
N VAL A 413 -5.66 -24.04 -2.03
CA VAL A 413 -4.74 -24.48 -3.08
C VAL A 413 -5.19 -25.87 -3.59
N LEU A 414 -5.58 -25.92 -4.86
CA LEU A 414 -5.83 -27.18 -5.55
C LEU A 414 -4.50 -27.86 -5.87
N VAL A 415 -4.31 -29.10 -5.43
CA VAL A 415 -3.12 -29.92 -5.70
C VAL A 415 -3.46 -31.01 -6.71
N GLU A 416 -2.80 -30.98 -7.86
CA GLU A 416 -2.93 -32.00 -8.91
C GLU A 416 -1.57 -32.69 -9.09
N THR A 417 -1.49 -33.95 -8.69
CA THR A 417 -0.27 -34.77 -8.81
C THR A 417 -0.60 -36.26 -8.76
N ALA A 418 0.27 -37.11 -9.31
CA ALA A 418 0.22 -38.57 -9.15
C ALA A 418 0.90 -39.06 -7.86
N LEU A 419 1.62 -38.17 -7.17
CA LEU A 419 2.29 -38.49 -5.91
C LEU A 419 1.29 -38.55 -4.75
N THR A 420 1.61 -39.33 -3.75
CA THR A 420 0.90 -39.28 -2.46
C THR A 420 1.44 -38.10 -1.68
N VAL A 421 0.55 -37.20 -1.26
CA VAL A 421 0.88 -36.00 -0.52
C VAL A 421 0.09 -35.92 0.77
N GLU A 422 0.69 -35.31 1.79
CA GLU A 422 0.10 -35.05 3.09
C GLU A 422 0.11 -33.52 3.37
N ALA A 423 -0.76 -33.06 4.26
CA ALA A 423 -0.81 -31.64 4.62
C ALA A 423 0.53 -31.09 5.14
N LYS A 424 1.29 -31.91 5.88
CA LYS A 424 2.61 -31.53 6.43
C LYS A 424 3.68 -31.25 5.37
N ASP A 425 3.47 -31.76 4.14
CA ASP A 425 4.41 -31.57 3.04
C ASP A 425 4.33 -30.14 2.46
N PHE A 426 3.33 -29.36 2.87
CA PHE A 426 3.07 -28.01 2.38
C PHE A 426 3.08 -26.98 3.51
N THR A 427 3.60 -25.80 3.19
CA THR A 427 3.55 -24.63 4.09
C THR A 427 3.15 -23.39 3.31
N GLY A 428 2.04 -22.76 3.70
CA GLY A 428 1.68 -21.44 3.23
C GLY A 428 2.58 -20.37 3.86
N ILE A 429 3.05 -19.42 3.09
CA ILE A 429 3.95 -18.36 3.54
C ILE A 429 3.37 -17.02 3.11
N ALA A 430 3.05 -16.16 4.08
CA ALA A 430 2.61 -14.80 3.80
C ALA A 430 3.77 -13.93 3.35
N VAL A 431 3.52 -13.07 2.34
CA VAL A 431 4.51 -12.18 1.74
C VAL A 431 3.92 -10.78 1.61
N TYR A 432 4.55 -9.80 2.23
CA TYR A 432 4.13 -8.39 2.19
C TYR A 432 5.27 -7.45 2.59
N SER A 433 5.08 -6.14 2.41
CA SER A 433 6.05 -5.11 2.81
C SER A 433 6.24 -5.10 4.33
N ASP A 434 7.49 -5.18 4.80
CA ASP A 434 7.88 -5.34 6.21
C ASP A 434 7.67 -4.07 7.04
N MET A 435 6.40 -3.66 7.16
CA MET A 435 5.99 -2.55 8.01
C MET A 435 5.73 -3.02 9.43
N GLU A 436 6.25 -2.25 10.40
CA GLU A 436 5.96 -2.49 11.82
C GLU A 436 4.46 -2.36 12.10
N ARG A 437 3.85 -3.41 12.67
CA ARG A 437 2.48 -3.30 13.19
C ARG A 437 2.48 -2.46 14.46
N THR A 438 1.86 -1.30 14.41
CA THR A 438 1.83 -0.32 15.50
C THR A 438 0.55 -0.34 16.30
N GLY A 439 -0.58 -0.68 15.67
CA GLY A 439 -1.91 -0.60 16.26
C GLY A 439 -2.46 -1.90 16.81
N SER A 440 -3.17 -1.81 17.90
CA SER A 440 -3.99 -2.90 18.45
C SER A 440 -5.35 -2.36 18.92
N PHE A 441 -6.37 -3.16 18.76
CA PHE A 441 -7.73 -2.89 19.19
C PHE A 441 -8.33 -4.13 19.84
N ASN A 442 -9.15 -3.94 20.88
CA ASN A 442 -9.90 -5.01 21.50
C ASN A 442 -11.20 -4.47 22.09
N SER A 443 -12.26 -5.24 22.01
CA SER A 443 -13.58 -4.88 22.53
C SER A 443 -14.33 -6.10 23.06
N SER A 444 -15.46 -5.87 23.71
CA SER A 444 -16.36 -6.92 24.18
C SER A 444 -17.11 -7.68 23.07
N SER A 445 -17.01 -7.25 21.81
CA SER A 445 -17.61 -7.92 20.66
C SER A 445 -16.57 -8.76 19.90
N GLU A 446 -16.71 -10.09 19.96
CA GLU A 446 -15.85 -11.00 19.21
C GLU A 446 -15.96 -10.77 17.67
N LEU A 447 -17.15 -10.48 17.17
CA LEU A 447 -17.33 -10.18 15.73
C LEU A 447 -16.60 -8.92 15.30
N LEU A 448 -16.61 -7.86 16.13
CA LEU A 448 -15.86 -6.64 15.82
C LEU A 448 -14.35 -6.88 15.90
N ASN A 449 -13.88 -7.65 16.88
CA ASN A 449 -12.46 -8.00 16.97
C ASN A 449 -12.02 -8.81 15.73
N ARG A 450 -12.81 -9.79 15.29
CA ARG A 450 -12.57 -10.55 14.05
C ARG A 450 -12.63 -9.68 12.79
N PHE A 451 -13.51 -8.67 12.76
CA PHE A 451 -13.53 -7.69 11.66
C PHE A 451 -12.21 -6.92 11.59
N VAL A 452 -11.73 -6.42 12.74
CA VAL A 452 -10.43 -5.72 12.79
C VAL A 452 -9.28 -6.63 12.35
N ASP A 453 -9.26 -7.89 12.76
CA ASP A 453 -8.27 -8.88 12.30
C ASP A 453 -8.34 -9.10 10.79
N SER A 454 -9.55 -9.17 10.22
CA SER A 454 -9.75 -9.25 8.76
C SER A 454 -9.21 -8.00 8.04
N VAL A 455 -9.36 -6.82 8.63
CA VAL A 455 -8.76 -5.57 8.10
C VAL A 455 -7.24 -5.63 8.14
N VAL A 456 -6.66 -6.12 9.23
CA VAL A 456 -5.20 -6.30 9.34
C VAL A 456 -4.68 -7.25 8.26
N TRP A 457 -5.35 -8.38 8.03
CA TRP A 457 -4.95 -9.33 6.99
C TRP A 457 -5.12 -8.78 5.58
N SER A 458 -6.19 -8.00 5.31
CA SER A 458 -6.34 -7.32 4.02
C SER A 458 -5.26 -6.25 3.82
N THR A 459 -4.87 -5.55 4.89
CA THR A 459 -3.78 -4.56 4.82
C THR A 459 -2.46 -5.23 4.48
N LYS A 460 -2.09 -6.31 5.18
CA LYS A 460 -0.88 -7.11 4.87
C LYS A 460 -0.89 -7.60 3.42
N SER A 461 -1.99 -8.23 3.01
CA SER A 461 -2.13 -8.84 1.68
C SER A 461 -2.03 -7.85 0.53
N ASN A 462 -2.38 -6.59 0.78
CA ASN A 462 -2.43 -5.53 -0.22
C ASN A 462 -1.30 -4.51 -0.07
N SER A 463 -0.26 -4.83 0.68
CA SER A 463 0.95 -4.01 0.84
C SER A 463 2.15 -4.71 0.21
N LEU A 464 2.21 -4.72 -1.11
CA LEU A 464 3.28 -5.33 -1.92
C LEU A 464 4.01 -4.24 -2.72
N GLU A 465 4.92 -3.52 -2.08
CA GLU A 465 5.61 -2.33 -2.61
C GLU A 465 4.71 -1.10 -2.82
N ILE A 466 3.43 -1.31 -3.06
CA ILE A 466 2.39 -0.31 -3.27
C ILE A 466 1.10 -0.79 -2.57
N PRO A 467 0.17 0.11 -2.25
CA PRO A 467 -1.16 -0.27 -1.77
C PRO A 467 -1.99 -0.81 -2.94
N THR A 468 -2.04 -2.14 -3.11
CA THR A 468 -2.85 -2.78 -4.15
C THR A 468 -4.31 -2.90 -3.71
N ASP A 469 -5.25 -2.85 -4.65
CA ASP A 469 -6.68 -3.06 -4.39
C ASP A 469 -6.98 -4.48 -3.91
N CYS A 470 -6.37 -5.46 -4.58
CA CYS A 470 -6.49 -6.88 -4.27
C CYS A 470 -5.20 -7.64 -4.61
N PRO A 471 -4.91 -8.77 -3.95
CA PRO A 471 -3.71 -9.56 -4.23
C PRO A 471 -3.91 -10.57 -5.37
N THR A 472 -5.06 -10.57 -6.04
CA THR A 472 -5.46 -11.56 -7.03
C THR A 472 -5.43 -11.02 -8.46
N ARG A 473 -6.59 -10.56 -8.97
CA ARG A 473 -6.81 -10.27 -10.39
C ARG A 473 -6.17 -8.96 -10.87
N GLU A 474 -6.18 -7.91 -10.05
CA GLU A 474 -5.74 -6.56 -10.46
C GLU A 474 -4.33 -6.25 -10.00
N ARG A 475 -4.11 -6.15 -8.69
CA ARG A 475 -2.86 -5.70 -8.06
C ARG A 475 -2.46 -4.33 -8.58
N HIS A 476 -3.44 -3.46 -8.71
CA HIS A 476 -3.25 -2.07 -9.05
C HIS A 476 -3.11 -1.20 -7.80
N GLY A 477 -2.23 -0.23 -7.85
CA GLY A 477 -2.16 0.84 -6.86
C GLY A 477 -3.27 1.86 -7.09
N TRP A 478 -4.53 1.49 -6.83
CA TRP A 478 -5.67 2.38 -6.96
C TRP A 478 -5.58 3.51 -5.93
N THR A 479 -5.56 4.74 -6.42
CA THR A 479 -5.36 5.93 -5.59
C THR A 479 -6.57 6.24 -4.71
N GLY A 480 -7.78 5.90 -5.18
CA GLY A 480 -9.00 6.03 -4.40
C GLY A 480 -8.96 5.18 -3.14
N ASP A 481 -8.64 3.91 -3.31
CA ASP A 481 -8.50 2.92 -2.24
C ASP A 481 -7.47 3.35 -1.22
N ALA A 482 -6.28 3.73 -1.69
CA ALA A 482 -5.19 4.18 -0.82
C ALA A 482 -5.59 5.40 0.03
N GLN A 483 -6.23 6.43 -0.57
CA GLN A 483 -6.56 7.64 0.17
C GLN A 483 -7.66 7.44 1.21
N ILE A 484 -8.72 6.65 0.90
CA ILE A 484 -9.79 6.41 1.87
C ILE A 484 -9.36 5.53 3.04
N PHE A 485 -8.40 4.64 2.80
CA PHE A 485 -7.90 3.71 3.81
C PHE A 485 -6.75 4.27 4.65
N PHE A 486 -6.14 5.37 4.25
CA PHE A 486 -4.94 5.94 4.90
C PHE A 486 -5.10 6.08 6.43
N GLY A 487 -6.26 6.50 6.93
CA GLY A 487 -6.50 6.66 8.38
C GLY A 487 -6.37 5.35 9.15
N THR A 488 -7.06 4.33 8.70
CA THR A 488 -6.94 2.96 9.24
C THR A 488 -5.51 2.44 9.12
N PHE A 489 -4.89 2.59 7.95
CA PHE A 489 -3.52 2.14 7.71
C PHE A 489 -2.53 2.76 8.69
N SER A 490 -2.61 4.07 8.89
CA SER A 490 -1.70 4.83 9.76
C SER A 490 -1.89 4.57 11.27
N PHE A 491 -3.00 3.97 11.67
CA PHE A 491 -3.17 3.45 13.02
C PHE A 491 -2.61 2.04 13.17
N LEU A 492 -2.85 1.18 12.17
CA LEU A 492 -2.48 -0.23 12.25
C LEU A 492 -0.99 -0.48 12.00
N PHE A 493 -0.36 0.30 11.11
CA PHE A 493 1.03 0.10 10.68
C PHE A 493 1.82 1.40 10.61
N ASP A 494 3.14 1.33 10.77
CA ASP A 494 4.05 2.44 10.45
C ASP A 494 4.23 2.54 8.93
N CYS A 495 3.35 3.28 8.29
CA CYS A 495 3.23 3.32 6.83
C CYS A 495 3.97 4.51 6.18
N ALA A 496 4.66 5.35 6.94
CA ALA A 496 5.21 6.61 6.41
C ALA A 496 6.20 6.42 5.25
N ALA A 497 7.16 5.50 5.36
CA ALA A 497 8.11 5.22 4.27
C ALA A 497 7.40 4.64 3.03
N PHE A 498 6.47 3.71 3.24
CA PHE A 498 5.66 3.07 2.21
C PHE A 498 4.81 4.08 1.45
N GLU A 499 4.09 4.95 2.14
CA GLU A 499 3.26 5.99 1.53
C GLU A 499 4.10 7.06 0.80
N ARG A 500 5.28 7.42 1.32
CA ARG A 500 6.19 8.33 0.61
C ARG A 500 6.70 7.73 -0.70
N LYS A 501 7.01 6.43 -0.72
CA LYS A 501 7.35 5.72 -1.97
C LYS A 501 6.18 5.73 -2.94
N TYR A 502 4.98 5.44 -2.48
CA TYR A 502 3.77 5.44 -3.30
C TYR A 502 3.46 6.84 -3.89
N LEU A 503 3.65 7.90 -3.10
CA LEU A 503 3.54 9.28 -3.59
C LEU A 503 4.56 9.58 -4.70
N ASN A 504 5.79 9.08 -4.59
CA ASN A 504 6.76 9.22 -5.68
C ASN A 504 6.26 8.57 -6.97
N ASP A 505 5.71 7.34 -6.88
CA ASP A 505 5.14 6.65 -8.06
C ASP A 505 3.98 7.43 -8.69
N LEU A 506 3.14 8.03 -7.86
CA LEU A 506 2.01 8.85 -8.30
C LEU A 506 2.48 10.12 -9.03
N TYR A 507 3.47 10.82 -8.48
CA TYR A 507 3.98 12.06 -9.06
C TYR A 507 4.93 11.84 -10.25
N ASP A 508 5.61 10.70 -10.36
CA ASP A 508 6.40 10.32 -11.53
C ASP A 508 5.56 10.32 -12.82
N TRP A 509 4.26 10.05 -12.70
CA TRP A 509 3.34 10.06 -13.84
C TRP A 509 2.70 11.43 -14.10
N GLN A 510 2.76 12.38 -13.19
CA GLN A 510 2.05 13.65 -13.34
C GLN A 510 2.27 14.30 -14.70
N LYS A 511 1.20 14.65 -15.39
CA LYS A 511 1.26 15.32 -16.70
C LYS A 511 1.60 16.81 -16.54
N LYS A 512 2.06 17.42 -17.65
CA LYS A 512 2.42 18.87 -17.66
C LYS A 512 1.29 19.79 -17.23
N ASN A 513 0.04 19.42 -17.52
CA ASN A 513 -1.16 20.18 -17.13
C ASN A 513 -1.59 19.95 -15.67
N GLY A 514 -0.85 19.18 -14.92
CA GLY A 514 -1.13 18.88 -13.51
C GLY A 514 -1.94 17.59 -13.26
N LEU A 515 -2.51 16.96 -14.30
CA LEU A 515 -3.28 15.74 -14.17
C LEU A 515 -2.49 14.65 -13.43
N LEU A 516 -3.10 14.03 -12.43
CA LEU A 516 -2.59 12.86 -11.70
C LEU A 516 -3.30 11.57 -12.13
N PRO A 517 -2.63 10.42 -11.99
CA PRO A 517 -3.23 9.14 -12.33
C PRO A 517 -4.23 8.69 -11.27
N GLN A 518 -5.08 7.76 -11.64
CA GLN A 518 -5.96 7.04 -10.73
C GLN A 518 -5.34 5.73 -10.20
N ILE A 519 -4.27 5.29 -10.84
CA ILE A 519 -3.49 4.09 -10.51
C ILE A 519 -2.01 4.47 -10.54
N ALA A 520 -1.26 4.15 -9.50
CA ALA A 520 0.18 4.37 -9.41
C ALA A 520 0.91 3.13 -8.84
N PRO A 521 2.04 2.70 -9.40
CA PRO A 521 2.60 3.14 -10.68
C PRO A 521 1.62 2.91 -11.84
N GLU A 522 1.77 3.72 -12.90
CA GLU A 522 0.94 3.54 -14.09
C GLU A 522 1.47 2.37 -14.90
N GLY A 523 0.79 1.25 -14.83
CA GLY A 523 1.18 0.04 -15.52
C GLY A 523 0.01 -0.85 -15.84
N GLY A 524 -0.02 -1.36 -17.06
CA GLY A 524 -1.09 -2.24 -17.51
C GLY A 524 -2.44 -1.56 -17.65
N THR A 525 -2.46 -0.25 -17.91
CA THR A 525 -3.67 0.48 -18.27
C THR A 525 -3.73 0.64 -19.78
N ASP A 526 -4.94 0.57 -20.30
CA ASP A 526 -5.20 0.85 -21.70
C ASP A 526 -5.64 2.30 -21.91
N PHE A 527 -5.93 2.63 -23.15
CA PHE A 527 -6.40 3.96 -23.53
C PHE A 527 -7.65 4.41 -22.73
N TYR A 528 -8.56 3.48 -22.45
CA TYR A 528 -9.78 3.76 -21.71
C TYR A 528 -9.46 4.18 -20.28
N MET A 529 -8.67 3.37 -19.60
CA MET A 529 -8.24 3.66 -18.22
C MET A 529 -7.41 4.95 -18.15
N ASP A 530 -6.58 5.25 -19.15
CA ASP A 530 -5.78 6.49 -19.20
C ASP A 530 -6.66 7.74 -19.27
N ARG A 531 -7.83 7.66 -19.89
CA ARG A 531 -8.80 8.77 -19.95
C ARG A 531 -9.55 9.02 -18.65
N MET A 532 -9.59 8.05 -17.78
CA MET A 532 -10.27 8.14 -16.48
C MET A 532 -9.38 8.80 -15.41
N ASN A 533 -8.14 9.11 -15.72
CA ASN A 533 -7.24 9.81 -14.80
C ASN A 533 -7.77 11.20 -14.43
N GLY A 534 -7.47 11.65 -13.22
CA GLY A 534 -8.04 12.86 -12.62
C GLY A 534 -9.45 12.65 -12.10
N SER A 535 -9.83 11.42 -11.80
CA SER A 535 -11.10 11.03 -11.21
C SER A 535 -11.23 11.56 -9.79
N PRO A 536 -12.33 12.29 -9.46
CA PRO A 536 -12.56 12.75 -8.09
C PRO A 536 -12.63 11.60 -7.09
N GLY A 537 -12.06 11.80 -5.92
CA GLY A 537 -11.96 10.78 -4.87
C GLY A 537 -10.84 9.74 -5.12
N TRP A 538 -10.32 9.63 -6.35
CA TRP A 538 -9.17 8.77 -6.71
C TRP A 538 -7.88 9.57 -6.86
N SER A 539 -7.73 10.29 -7.96
CA SER A 539 -6.51 11.07 -8.22
C SER A 539 -6.27 12.18 -7.18
N ASP A 540 -7.27 12.53 -6.40
CA ASP A 540 -7.21 13.43 -5.26
C ASP A 540 -6.25 12.95 -4.15
N ALA A 541 -5.91 11.66 -4.14
CA ALA A 541 -4.89 11.06 -3.28
C ALA A 541 -3.57 11.84 -3.27
N GLY A 542 -3.21 12.46 -4.41
CA GLY A 542 -2.00 13.29 -4.50
C GLY A 542 -2.00 14.49 -3.55
N ILE A 543 -3.14 14.96 -3.08
CA ILE A 543 -3.25 16.00 -2.06
C ILE A 543 -3.68 15.42 -0.72
N LEU A 544 -4.64 14.49 -0.71
CA LEU A 544 -5.22 13.96 0.52
C LEU A 544 -4.25 13.10 1.33
N ILE A 545 -3.42 12.26 0.68
CA ILE A 545 -2.42 11.44 1.40
C ILE A 545 -1.33 12.33 2.02
N PRO A 546 -0.63 13.24 1.30
CA PRO A 546 0.32 14.15 1.94
C PRO A 546 -0.27 14.98 3.06
N TYR A 547 -1.50 15.48 2.88
CA TYR A 547 -2.23 16.24 3.89
C TYR A 547 -2.44 15.45 5.18
N ARG A 548 -2.94 14.22 5.08
CA ARG A 548 -3.20 13.34 6.24
C ARG A 548 -1.89 12.81 6.85
N LEU A 549 -0.88 12.47 6.04
CA LEU A 549 0.42 12.01 6.51
C LEU A 549 1.14 13.10 7.32
N SER A 550 1.12 14.35 6.84
CA SER A 550 1.73 15.46 7.58
C SER A 550 1.12 15.63 8.98
N ARG A 551 -0.19 15.48 9.12
CA ARG A 551 -0.89 15.61 10.40
C ARG A 551 -0.65 14.41 11.31
N LYS A 552 -0.70 13.22 10.76
CA LYS A 552 -0.55 11.98 11.55
C LYS A 552 0.87 11.79 12.09
N TYR A 553 1.88 12.15 11.26
CA TYR A 553 3.30 11.97 11.59
C TYR A 553 4.02 13.28 11.97
N GLY A 554 3.37 14.43 11.88
CA GLY A 554 4.03 15.73 12.03
C GLY A 554 5.04 16.02 10.90
N ASP A 555 4.88 15.34 9.74
CA ASP A 555 5.84 15.42 8.63
C ASP A 555 5.54 16.60 7.68
N ARG A 556 5.97 17.79 8.08
CA ARG A 556 5.91 18.97 7.21
C ARG A 556 6.69 18.79 5.90
N LYS A 557 7.77 17.98 5.93
CA LYS A 557 8.62 17.78 4.75
C LYS A 557 7.87 17.10 3.60
N VAL A 558 6.92 16.23 3.86
CA VAL A 558 6.10 15.62 2.79
C VAL A 558 5.31 16.69 2.02
N LEU A 559 4.82 17.72 2.72
CA LEU A 559 4.15 18.84 2.08
C LEU A 559 5.13 19.67 1.22
N GLU A 560 6.34 19.92 1.73
CA GLU A 560 7.38 20.66 1.01
C GLU A 560 7.82 19.92 -0.25
N ASP A 561 8.08 18.61 -0.15
CA ASP A 561 8.56 17.77 -1.25
C ASP A 561 7.56 17.68 -2.41
N PHE A 562 6.28 17.58 -2.11
CA PHE A 562 5.24 17.39 -3.12
C PHE A 562 4.45 18.65 -3.47
N TYR A 563 4.73 19.81 -2.83
CA TYR A 563 3.94 21.04 -3.01
C TYR A 563 3.76 21.46 -4.46
N VAL A 564 4.83 21.43 -5.25
CA VAL A 564 4.78 21.85 -6.66
C VAL A 564 3.84 20.96 -7.47
N GLY A 565 3.86 19.67 -7.21
CA GLY A 565 2.96 18.69 -7.82
C GLY A 565 1.51 18.88 -7.38
N MET A 566 1.28 19.06 -6.08
CA MET A 566 -0.03 19.33 -5.49
C MET A 566 -0.64 20.61 -6.07
N LYS A 567 0.12 21.70 -6.13
CA LYS A 567 -0.32 22.98 -6.71
C LYS A 567 -0.73 22.82 -8.18
N LYS A 568 0.05 22.06 -8.98
CA LYS A 568 -0.30 21.80 -10.38
C LYS A 568 -1.60 21.01 -10.50
N TYR A 569 -1.81 20.02 -9.61
CA TYR A 569 -3.05 19.24 -9.63
C TYR A 569 -4.26 20.08 -9.19
N ALA A 570 -4.15 20.89 -8.15
CA ALA A 570 -5.19 21.84 -7.76
C ALA A 570 -5.54 22.80 -8.91
N GLY A 571 -4.54 23.31 -9.62
CA GLY A 571 -4.73 24.12 -10.84
C GLY A 571 -5.47 23.34 -11.94
N PHE A 572 -5.16 22.07 -12.13
CA PHE A 572 -5.88 21.20 -13.06
C PHE A 572 -7.37 21.05 -12.67
N LEU A 573 -7.69 20.82 -11.39
CA LEU A 573 -9.07 20.77 -10.92
C LEU A 573 -9.81 22.08 -11.19
N ILE A 574 -9.19 23.22 -10.92
CA ILE A 574 -9.77 24.54 -11.20
C ILE A 574 -10.15 24.69 -12.69
N THR A 575 -9.35 24.15 -13.62
CA THR A 575 -9.67 24.20 -15.05
C THR A 575 -10.94 23.44 -15.42
N ARG A 576 -11.40 22.51 -14.59
CA ARG A 576 -12.62 21.70 -14.80
C ARG A 576 -13.88 22.39 -14.28
N ILE A 577 -13.76 23.35 -13.35
CA ILE A 577 -14.89 24.05 -12.76
C ILE A 577 -15.68 24.80 -13.85
N GLY A 578 -16.99 24.62 -13.87
CA GLY A 578 -17.90 25.24 -14.84
C GLY A 578 -17.84 24.66 -16.26
N LYS A 579 -17.04 23.62 -16.47
CA LYS A 579 -16.96 22.93 -17.76
C LYS A 579 -17.89 21.72 -17.78
N ASN A 580 -18.34 21.34 -18.98
CA ASN A 580 -19.17 20.17 -19.19
C ASN A 580 -18.52 19.27 -20.24
N ASP A 581 -18.63 17.97 -20.05
CA ASP A 581 -18.33 17.00 -21.09
C ASP A 581 -19.51 16.86 -22.05
N LEU A 582 -19.23 16.52 -23.30
CA LEU A 582 -20.25 16.49 -24.36
C LEU A 582 -21.39 15.51 -24.07
N LEU A 583 -21.06 14.39 -23.43
CA LEU A 583 -22.00 13.30 -23.11
C LEU A 583 -22.41 13.29 -21.64
N ALA A 584 -21.97 14.27 -20.85
CA ALA A 584 -22.35 14.36 -19.44
C ALA A 584 -23.85 14.73 -19.29
N ALA A 585 -24.41 14.38 -18.15
CA ALA A 585 -25.73 14.84 -17.74
C ALA A 585 -25.79 16.38 -17.75
N LYS A 586 -26.95 16.93 -18.13
CA LYS A 586 -27.13 18.37 -18.16
C LYS A 586 -27.08 18.95 -16.75
N ASN A 587 -26.22 19.94 -16.53
CA ASN A 587 -26.18 20.66 -15.26
C ASN A 587 -27.53 21.34 -14.97
N PRO A 588 -28.28 20.94 -13.92
CA PRO A 588 -29.62 21.46 -13.62
C PRO A 588 -29.60 22.85 -12.94
N VAL A 589 -28.44 23.25 -12.39
CA VAL A 589 -28.29 24.52 -11.70
C VAL A 589 -28.57 25.72 -12.64
N ARG A 590 -29.31 26.68 -12.18
CA ARG A 590 -29.63 27.93 -12.88
C ARG A 590 -28.88 29.10 -12.24
N GLY A 591 -28.75 30.21 -13.00
CA GLY A 591 -28.15 31.44 -12.51
C GLY A 591 -26.61 31.34 -12.41
N GLU A 592 -26.04 32.21 -11.57
CA GLU A 592 -24.62 32.43 -11.50
C GLU A 592 -23.83 31.22 -10.96
N ASN A 593 -24.39 30.51 -10.01
CA ASN A 593 -23.72 29.38 -9.36
C ASN A 593 -23.48 28.16 -10.30
N ARG A 594 -24.18 28.12 -11.43
CA ARG A 594 -24.00 27.09 -12.45
C ARG A 594 -22.55 26.95 -12.91
N LYS A 595 -21.82 28.07 -13.00
CA LYS A 595 -20.43 28.13 -13.43
C LYS A 595 -19.42 27.59 -12.40
N PHE A 596 -19.89 27.19 -11.21
CA PHE A 596 -19.06 26.67 -10.13
C PHE A 596 -19.25 25.16 -9.89
N VAL A 597 -20.13 24.52 -10.65
CA VAL A 597 -20.35 23.05 -10.61
C VAL A 597 -19.33 22.37 -11.49
N VAL A 598 -18.77 21.26 -11.04
CA VAL A 598 -17.85 20.43 -11.80
C VAL A 598 -18.66 19.33 -12.52
N ASN A 599 -18.65 19.36 -13.85
CA ASN A 599 -19.35 18.41 -14.73
C ASN A 599 -18.46 17.94 -15.87
N LYS A 600 -17.16 17.75 -15.56
CA LYS A 600 -16.16 17.36 -16.54
C LYS A 600 -15.19 16.35 -15.98
N GLY A 601 -14.86 15.37 -16.81
CA GLY A 601 -13.98 14.25 -16.44
C GLY A 601 -14.80 13.09 -15.88
N GLN A 602 -14.21 11.92 -15.87
CA GLN A 602 -14.84 10.72 -15.35
C GLN A 602 -14.89 10.78 -13.81
N ALA A 603 -15.91 10.20 -13.23
CA ALA A 603 -16.02 9.92 -11.80
C ALA A 603 -16.54 8.49 -11.61
N TYR A 604 -15.94 7.75 -10.69
CA TYR A 604 -16.47 6.44 -10.29
C TYR A 604 -17.72 6.54 -9.40
N GLY A 605 -18.07 7.74 -9.01
CA GLY A 605 -19.15 7.97 -8.05
C GLY A 605 -18.79 7.37 -6.69
N GLU A 606 -19.80 6.78 -6.07
CA GLU A 606 -19.69 6.10 -4.78
C GLU A 606 -19.40 4.60 -4.98
N TRP A 607 -18.38 4.23 -5.74
CA TRP A 607 -18.07 2.85 -6.12
C TRP A 607 -18.47 1.78 -5.09
N ALA A 608 -19.08 0.67 -5.58
CA ALA A 608 -19.50 -0.47 -4.77
C ALA A 608 -20.52 -0.14 -3.64
N GLU A 609 -21.46 0.78 -3.89
CA GLU A 609 -22.70 0.84 -3.09
C GLU A 609 -23.47 -0.48 -3.19
N PRO A 610 -24.28 -0.83 -2.18
CA PRO A 610 -25.19 -1.97 -2.31
C PRO A 610 -26.05 -1.86 -3.56
N ARG A 611 -26.25 -2.99 -4.26
CA ARG A 611 -26.95 -2.99 -5.57
C ARG A 611 -28.42 -2.58 -5.49
N ASP A 612 -29.04 -2.76 -4.35
CA ASP A 612 -30.41 -2.33 -4.05
C ASP A 612 -30.52 -0.83 -3.69
N VAL A 613 -29.39 -0.18 -3.36
CA VAL A 613 -29.30 1.26 -3.14
C VAL A 613 -29.02 2.01 -4.43
N TYR A 614 -27.99 1.58 -5.15
CA TYR A 614 -27.60 2.16 -6.43
C TYR A 614 -26.98 1.12 -7.36
N PRO A 615 -27.55 0.89 -8.55
CA PRO A 615 -27.02 -0.09 -9.49
C PRO A 615 -25.61 0.26 -9.95
N ASN A 616 -24.66 -0.67 -9.79
CA ASN A 616 -23.32 -0.54 -10.31
C ASN A 616 -23.35 -0.76 -11.82
N ASP A 617 -23.67 0.29 -12.59
CA ASP A 617 -23.70 0.26 -14.07
C ASP A 617 -22.42 0.90 -14.62
N TRP A 618 -21.79 0.25 -15.59
CA TRP A 618 -20.61 0.79 -16.27
C TRP A 618 -20.82 2.20 -16.85
N LYS A 619 -22.03 2.56 -17.19
CA LYS A 619 -22.39 3.93 -17.66
C LYS A 619 -22.14 4.97 -16.59
N ASN A 620 -22.41 4.62 -15.33
CA ASN A 620 -22.22 5.53 -14.20
C ASN A 620 -20.71 5.74 -13.89
N MET A 621 -19.84 4.85 -14.39
CA MET A 621 -18.39 4.93 -14.21
C MET A 621 -17.69 5.77 -15.28
N VAL A 622 -18.31 5.97 -16.43
CA VAL A 622 -17.67 6.61 -17.59
C VAL A 622 -17.93 8.11 -17.63
N PHE A 623 -19.03 8.56 -17.03
CA PHE A 623 -19.48 9.94 -17.09
C PHE A 623 -19.22 10.69 -15.75
N PRO A 624 -19.10 12.04 -15.80
CA PRO A 624 -19.01 12.82 -14.58
C PRO A 624 -20.23 12.62 -13.68
N GLU A 625 -20.00 12.41 -12.39
CA GLU A 625 -21.02 12.57 -11.37
C GLU A 625 -20.84 13.93 -10.69
N MET A 626 -21.69 14.90 -11.03
CA MET A 626 -21.55 16.30 -10.63
C MET A 626 -21.47 16.49 -9.12
N GLU A 627 -22.26 15.71 -8.38
CA GLU A 627 -22.31 15.80 -6.92
C GLU A 627 -20.96 15.41 -6.32
N VAL A 628 -20.44 14.22 -6.67
CA VAL A 628 -19.15 13.72 -6.21
C VAL A 628 -18.01 14.63 -6.65
N ALA A 629 -18.00 15.01 -7.94
CA ALA A 629 -16.95 15.82 -8.52
C ALA A 629 -16.87 17.22 -7.89
N THR A 630 -18.03 17.85 -7.63
CA THR A 630 -18.06 19.18 -7.00
C THR A 630 -17.70 19.12 -5.52
N ALA A 631 -18.16 18.08 -4.80
CA ALA A 631 -17.85 17.86 -3.40
C ALA A 631 -16.35 17.67 -3.18
N TYR A 632 -15.73 16.70 -3.91
CA TYR A 632 -14.31 16.42 -3.78
C TYR A 632 -13.43 17.58 -4.26
N THR A 633 -13.78 18.26 -5.35
CA THR A 633 -13.03 19.45 -5.79
C THR A 633 -13.03 20.53 -4.69
N THR A 634 -14.16 20.74 -4.00
CA THR A 634 -14.25 21.71 -2.90
C THR A 634 -13.33 21.29 -1.75
N HIS A 635 -13.45 20.06 -1.28
CA HIS A 635 -12.68 19.53 -0.16
C HIS A 635 -11.17 19.55 -0.43
N VAL A 636 -10.75 19.11 -1.61
CA VAL A 636 -9.33 19.09 -2.01
C VAL A 636 -8.73 20.49 -2.09
N LEU A 637 -9.50 21.48 -2.58
CA LEU A 637 -9.06 22.88 -2.62
C LEU A 637 -8.97 23.49 -1.21
N GLU A 638 -9.80 23.07 -0.26
CA GLU A 638 -9.70 23.46 1.15
C GLU A 638 -8.42 22.88 1.77
N CYS A 639 -8.17 21.58 1.60
CA CYS A 639 -6.93 20.95 2.06
C CYS A 639 -5.70 21.64 1.45
N MET A 640 -5.76 21.99 0.17
CA MET A 640 -4.65 22.70 -0.48
C MET A 640 -4.45 24.12 0.04
N ALA A 641 -5.53 24.80 0.43
CA ALA A 641 -5.44 26.11 1.08
C ALA A 641 -4.75 26.01 2.46
N GLU A 642 -5.10 25.01 3.26
CA GLU A 642 -4.48 24.77 4.56
C GLU A 642 -2.98 24.38 4.42
N ILE A 643 -2.66 23.49 3.48
CA ILE A 643 -1.26 23.14 3.15
C ILE A 643 -0.46 24.41 2.78
N SER A 644 -1.07 25.28 1.95
CA SER A 644 -0.41 26.50 1.51
C SER A 644 -0.17 27.49 2.66
N GLU A 645 -1.12 27.60 3.61
CA GLU A 645 -0.95 28.40 4.83
C GLU A 645 0.16 27.86 5.71
N GLU A 646 0.16 26.54 5.97
CA GLU A 646 1.18 25.87 6.79
C GLU A 646 2.59 26.09 6.21
N LEU A 647 2.71 26.11 4.88
CA LEU A 647 3.97 26.37 4.18
C LEU A 647 4.30 27.86 3.99
N GLY A 648 3.46 28.76 4.51
CA GLY A 648 3.67 30.22 4.41
C GLY A 648 3.43 30.80 3.01
N ARG A 649 2.61 30.13 2.18
CA ARG A 649 2.29 30.52 0.79
C ARG A 649 0.91 31.21 0.73
N GLY A 650 0.80 32.35 1.38
CA GLY A 650 -0.47 33.04 1.62
C GLY A 650 -1.28 33.41 0.38
N GLU A 651 -0.63 33.74 -0.75
CA GLU A 651 -1.34 34.03 -2.00
C GLU A 651 -2.01 32.78 -2.57
N ASP A 652 -1.30 31.65 -2.58
CA ASP A 652 -1.83 30.36 -3.02
C ASP A 652 -2.99 29.91 -2.11
N ALA A 653 -2.84 30.05 -0.79
CA ALA A 653 -3.88 29.74 0.17
C ALA A 653 -5.16 30.55 -0.08
N LYS A 654 -5.03 31.85 -0.35
CA LYS A 654 -6.15 32.72 -0.68
C LYS A 654 -6.84 32.31 -1.98
N GLU A 655 -6.07 31.98 -3.01
CA GLU A 655 -6.61 31.53 -4.30
C GLU A 655 -7.42 30.23 -4.13
N PHE A 656 -6.85 29.22 -3.46
CA PHE A 656 -7.52 27.93 -3.28
C PHE A 656 -8.77 28.06 -2.40
N ARG A 657 -8.72 28.88 -1.34
CA ARG A 657 -9.90 29.16 -0.49
C ARG A 657 -11.02 29.86 -1.24
N ASP A 658 -10.69 30.81 -2.13
CA ASP A 658 -11.67 31.48 -2.97
C ASP A 658 -12.35 30.50 -3.93
N TRP A 659 -11.58 29.61 -4.58
CA TRP A 659 -12.14 28.58 -5.44
C TRP A 659 -12.97 27.56 -4.68
N ALA A 660 -12.53 27.11 -3.50
CA ALA A 660 -13.31 26.23 -2.61
C ALA A 660 -14.63 26.87 -2.21
N GLY A 661 -14.62 28.17 -1.85
CA GLY A 661 -15.85 28.92 -1.56
C GLY A 661 -16.81 29.04 -2.75
N LYS A 662 -16.27 29.20 -3.96
CA LYS A 662 -17.08 29.22 -5.20
C LYS A 662 -17.69 27.86 -5.49
N THR A 663 -16.93 26.76 -5.43
CA THR A 663 -17.44 25.41 -5.67
C THR A 663 -18.42 24.98 -4.60
N ARG A 664 -18.22 25.39 -3.33
CA ARG A 664 -19.20 25.17 -2.25
C ARG A 664 -20.54 25.81 -2.58
N ARG A 665 -20.58 27.06 -3.07
CA ARG A 665 -21.84 27.69 -3.54
C ARG A 665 -22.44 26.95 -4.73
N GLY A 666 -21.60 26.43 -5.64
CA GLY A 666 -22.04 25.57 -6.73
C GLY A 666 -22.71 24.30 -6.23
N TYR A 667 -22.13 23.67 -5.21
CA TYR A 667 -22.66 22.47 -4.56
C TYR A 667 -24.01 22.76 -3.85
N GLN A 668 -24.07 23.82 -3.06
CA GLN A 668 -25.32 24.26 -2.38
C GLN A 668 -26.47 24.49 -3.37
N ALA A 669 -26.15 25.10 -4.52
CA ALA A 669 -27.15 25.29 -5.57
C ALA A 669 -27.53 23.96 -6.27
N LEU A 670 -26.56 23.03 -6.40
CA LEU A 670 -26.80 21.71 -7.02
C LEU A 670 -27.77 20.88 -6.17
N VAL A 671 -27.55 20.78 -4.85
CA VAL A 671 -28.41 20.00 -3.95
C VAL A 671 -29.78 20.65 -3.70
N SER A 672 -29.99 21.88 -4.15
CA SER A 672 -31.26 22.57 -4.17
C SER A 672 -32.10 22.27 -5.43
N THR A 673 -31.60 21.44 -6.34
CA THR A 673 -32.35 21.01 -7.54
C THR A 673 -33.05 19.68 -7.27
N ASP A 674 -34.13 19.40 -8.01
CA ASP A 674 -34.89 18.14 -7.85
C ASP A 674 -34.01 16.89 -8.10
N GLU A 675 -33.09 16.96 -9.09
CA GLU A 675 -32.25 15.84 -9.50
C GLU A 675 -31.19 15.45 -8.43
N TYR A 676 -30.73 16.42 -7.65
CA TYR A 676 -29.71 16.24 -6.62
C TYR A 676 -30.23 16.57 -5.21
N SER A 677 -31.51 16.58 -5.02
CA SER A 677 -32.16 16.89 -3.74
C SER A 677 -31.60 16.09 -2.58
N LEU A 678 -31.49 16.73 -1.43
CA LEU A 678 -31.18 16.09 -0.13
C LEU A 678 -32.31 15.21 0.39
N ASP A 679 -33.53 15.27 -0.22
CA ASP A 679 -34.62 14.34 0.09
C ASP A 679 -34.38 13.00 -0.62
N THR A 680 -33.50 12.18 -0.05
CA THR A 680 -33.06 10.92 -0.61
C THR A 680 -32.79 9.90 0.48
N ASP A 681 -32.97 8.61 0.18
CA ASP A 681 -32.54 7.50 1.03
C ASP A 681 -31.11 7.03 0.72
N ARG A 682 -30.46 7.60 -0.31
CA ARG A 682 -29.07 7.29 -0.65
C ARG A 682 -28.12 7.91 0.37
N GLN A 683 -27.69 7.12 1.36
CA GLN A 683 -26.89 7.57 2.51
C GLN A 683 -25.66 8.38 2.08
N ALA A 684 -24.93 7.94 1.06
CA ALA A 684 -23.71 8.59 0.55
C ALA A 684 -23.93 10.06 0.15
N ARG A 685 -25.11 10.41 -0.40
CA ARG A 685 -25.49 11.78 -0.78
C ARG A 685 -25.74 12.71 0.42
N LEU A 686 -25.94 12.15 1.59
CA LEU A 686 -26.15 12.90 2.84
C LEU A 686 -24.87 12.96 3.66
N VAL A 687 -24.16 11.84 3.75
CA VAL A 687 -22.90 11.69 4.52
C VAL A 687 -21.80 12.61 3.97
N ARG A 688 -21.52 12.56 2.68
CA ARG A 688 -20.44 13.33 2.06
C ARG A 688 -20.52 14.83 2.30
N PRO A 689 -21.64 15.51 2.00
CA PRO A 689 -21.72 16.94 2.22
C PRO A 689 -21.75 17.34 3.70
N LEU A 690 -22.25 16.50 4.59
CA LEU A 690 -22.20 16.71 6.04
C LEU A 690 -20.74 16.62 6.52
N SER A 691 -20.02 15.58 6.11
CA SER A 691 -18.61 15.37 6.47
C SER A 691 -17.70 16.51 5.98
N PHE A 692 -17.88 16.97 4.74
CA PHE A 692 -17.04 18.02 4.13
C PHE A 692 -17.54 19.44 4.42
N GLY A 693 -18.59 19.64 5.20
CA GLY A 693 -19.10 20.97 5.55
C GLY A 693 -19.55 21.79 4.35
N LEU A 694 -20.20 21.17 3.35
CA LEU A 694 -20.54 21.82 2.08
C LEU A 694 -21.89 22.56 2.12
N LEU A 695 -22.73 22.29 3.09
CA LEU A 695 -24.12 22.72 3.15
C LEU A 695 -24.27 24.09 3.83
N THR A 696 -25.36 24.80 3.51
CA THR A 696 -25.81 25.93 4.35
C THR A 696 -26.37 25.39 5.68
N GLU A 697 -26.51 26.22 6.69
CA GLU A 697 -27.03 25.80 8.00
C GLU A 697 -28.44 25.17 7.86
N GLU A 698 -29.31 25.72 7.00
CA GLU A 698 -30.64 25.15 6.74
C GLU A 698 -30.56 23.79 6.02
N GLN A 699 -29.71 23.67 4.98
CA GLN A 699 -29.49 22.41 4.28
C GLN A 699 -28.86 21.36 5.19
N LYS A 700 -27.92 21.76 6.05
CA LYS A 700 -27.31 20.90 7.05
C LYS A 700 -28.32 20.32 8.01
N ALA A 701 -29.13 21.19 8.67
CA ALA A 701 -30.16 20.76 9.60
C ALA A 701 -31.22 19.84 8.95
N TYR A 702 -31.49 20.03 7.66
CA TYR A 702 -32.34 19.12 6.89
C TYR A 702 -31.66 17.78 6.63
N ALA A 703 -30.39 17.79 6.15
CA ALA A 703 -29.64 16.60 5.81
C ALA A 703 -29.38 15.70 7.02
N GLU A 704 -29.11 16.28 8.20
CA GLU A 704 -28.93 15.59 9.46
C GLU A 704 -30.15 14.73 9.82
N LYS A 705 -31.35 15.35 9.83
CA LYS A 705 -32.60 14.65 10.09
C LYS A 705 -32.91 13.61 8.99
N ARG A 706 -32.61 13.96 7.75
CA ARG A 706 -32.89 13.09 6.61
C ARG A 706 -31.99 11.87 6.58
N LEU A 707 -30.75 12.01 7.05
CA LEU A 707 -29.81 10.88 7.18
C LEU A 707 -30.33 9.86 8.19
N LEU A 708 -30.74 10.29 9.39
CA LEU A 708 -31.29 9.38 10.39
C LEU A 708 -32.51 8.63 9.85
N ARG A 709 -33.37 9.31 9.11
CA ARG A 709 -34.53 8.68 8.45
C ARG A 709 -34.11 7.71 7.35
N ALA A 710 -33.06 8.03 6.58
CA ALA A 710 -32.50 7.10 5.57
C ALA A 710 -31.89 5.84 6.20
N MET A 711 -31.26 5.99 7.38
CA MET A 711 -30.77 4.85 8.16
C MET A 711 -31.94 3.96 8.62
N GLU A 712 -33.01 4.54 9.16
CA GLU A 712 -34.21 3.80 9.56
C GLU A 712 -34.86 3.09 8.37
N ASN A 713 -35.08 3.79 7.25
CA ASN A 713 -35.68 3.24 6.05
C ASN A 713 -34.90 2.05 5.46
N TYR A 714 -33.59 2.03 5.65
CA TYR A 714 -32.72 0.94 5.20
C TYR A 714 -32.42 -0.10 6.30
N GLY A 715 -33.13 -0.04 7.44
CA GLY A 715 -33.00 -0.98 8.56
C GLY A 715 -31.63 -0.91 9.25
N TRP A 716 -31.03 0.27 9.32
CA TRP A 716 -29.70 0.51 9.89
C TRP A 716 -28.59 -0.32 9.24
N ARG A 717 -28.78 -0.72 7.98
CA ARG A 717 -27.74 -1.36 7.16
C ARG A 717 -26.90 -0.29 6.46
N LEU A 718 -25.71 -0.67 6.04
CA LEU A 718 -24.75 0.22 5.41
C LEU A 718 -25.06 0.44 3.94
N GLY A 719 -25.52 1.64 3.57
CA GLY A 719 -25.91 2.01 2.21
C GLY A 719 -24.87 2.86 1.49
N THR A 720 -23.57 2.78 1.88
CA THR A 720 -22.48 3.55 1.27
C THR A 720 -21.56 2.66 0.44
N GLY A 721 -20.83 3.27 -0.47
CA GLY A 721 -19.73 2.66 -1.21
C GLY A 721 -18.38 3.09 -0.65
N PHE A 722 -17.32 3.09 -1.49
CA PHE A 722 -15.96 3.34 -1.03
C PHE A 722 -15.75 4.73 -0.42
N LEU A 723 -16.27 5.77 -1.08
CA LEU A 723 -15.93 7.16 -0.70
C LEU A 723 -16.61 7.62 0.60
N SER A 724 -17.78 7.13 0.93
CA SER A 724 -18.55 7.57 2.11
C SER A 724 -18.50 6.58 3.27
N THR A 725 -18.07 5.33 3.05
CA THR A 725 -17.89 4.33 4.12
C THR A 725 -16.94 4.81 5.24
N PRO A 726 -15.78 5.44 4.97
CA PRO A 726 -14.92 5.97 6.03
C PRO A 726 -15.49 7.18 6.77
N LEU A 727 -16.54 7.83 6.25
CA LEU A 727 -17.08 9.08 6.77
C LEU A 727 -18.33 8.89 7.63
N ILE A 728 -19.10 7.81 7.40
CA ILE A 728 -20.45 7.69 7.92
C ILE A 728 -20.51 7.60 9.46
N LEU A 729 -19.57 6.87 10.09
CA LEU A 729 -19.55 6.72 11.55
C LEU A 729 -19.28 8.05 12.25
N ASP A 730 -18.34 8.86 11.74
CA ASP A 730 -18.06 10.19 12.29
C ASP A 730 -19.25 11.12 12.13
N VAL A 731 -19.91 11.10 10.96
CA VAL A 731 -21.10 11.92 10.74
C VAL A 731 -22.24 11.51 11.69
N LEU A 732 -22.52 10.21 11.81
CA LEU A 732 -23.57 9.73 12.73
C LEU A 732 -23.22 10.04 14.19
N ASN A 733 -21.94 9.82 14.61
CA ASN A 733 -21.50 10.14 15.96
C ASN A 733 -21.66 11.63 16.30
N GLY A 734 -21.47 12.50 15.32
CA GLY A 734 -21.70 13.95 15.49
C GLY A 734 -23.18 14.33 15.61
N LEU A 735 -24.11 13.46 15.18
CA LEU A 735 -25.56 13.65 15.33
C LEU A 735 -26.10 12.96 16.58
N ASP A 736 -25.74 11.72 16.74
CA ASP A 736 -26.19 10.83 17.81
C ASP A 736 -25.20 9.66 17.91
N THR A 737 -24.46 9.56 18.99
CA THR A 737 -23.49 8.50 19.24
C THR A 737 -24.11 7.10 19.13
N GLU A 738 -25.32 6.91 19.64
CA GLU A 738 -26.03 5.63 19.58
C GLU A 738 -26.42 5.25 18.15
N ALA A 739 -26.62 6.22 17.26
CA ALA A 739 -26.84 5.96 15.83
C ALA A 739 -25.59 5.37 15.16
N ALA A 740 -24.41 5.86 15.51
CA ALA A 740 -23.14 5.30 15.02
C ALA A 740 -22.95 3.85 15.48
N TYR A 741 -23.18 3.59 16.76
CA TYR A 741 -23.08 2.24 17.32
C TYR A 741 -24.12 1.29 16.71
N ARG A 742 -25.35 1.72 16.55
CA ARG A 742 -26.41 0.91 15.94
C ARG A 742 -26.07 0.48 14.51
N LEU A 743 -25.41 1.36 13.75
CA LEU A 743 -24.89 0.99 12.43
C LEU A 743 -23.70 0.00 12.55
N LEU A 744 -22.74 0.27 13.44
CA LEU A 744 -21.54 -0.54 13.63
C LEU A 744 -21.89 -1.98 14.06
N GLU A 745 -22.84 -2.14 14.95
CA GLU A 745 -23.29 -3.43 15.52
C GLU A 745 -24.18 -4.24 14.57
N ASN A 746 -24.57 -3.68 13.41
CA ASN A 746 -25.46 -4.37 12.48
C ASN A 746 -24.74 -5.55 11.81
N GLU A 747 -25.32 -6.74 11.97
CA GLU A 747 -24.77 -8.00 11.45
C GLU A 747 -25.38 -8.46 10.13
N GLU A 748 -26.31 -7.67 9.57
CA GLU A 748 -26.97 -7.97 8.30
C GLU A 748 -26.15 -7.46 7.10
N ILE A 749 -26.32 -8.10 5.95
CA ILE A 749 -25.74 -7.63 4.68
C ILE A 749 -26.63 -6.50 4.10
N PRO A 750 -26.07 -5.37 3.73
CA PRO A 750 -24.66 -4.93 3.87
C PRO A 750 -24.34 -4.35 5.26
N GLY A 751 -23.19 -4.77 5.79
CA GLY A 751 -22.71 -4.34 7.10
C GLY A 751 -21.33 -4.91 7.40
N TRP A 752 -20.53 -4.25 8.21
CA TRP A 752 -19.16 -4.68 8.52
C TRP A 752 -19.12 -6.04 9.24
N LEU A 753 -19.96 -6.22 10.25
CA LEU A 753 -19.97 -7.46 11.03
C LEU A 753 -20.56 -8.65 10.28
N SER A 754 -21.28 -8.41 9.18
CA SER A 754 -21.76 -9.48 8.31
C SER A 754 -20.62 -10.27 7.66
N MET A 755 -19.45 -9.63 7.39
CA MET A 755 -18.30 -10.31 6.78
C MET A 755 -17.73 -11.42 7.69
N PRO A 756 -17.24 -11.13 8.93
CA PRO A 756 -16.74 -12.18 9.81
C PRO A 756 -17.84 -13.17 10.25
N LYS A 757 -19.10 -12.75 10.34
CA LYS A 757 -20.24 -13.64 10.60
C LYS A 757 -20.40 -14.69 9.49
N ASN A 758 -20.14 -14.32 8.25
CA ASN A 758 -20.17 -15.19 7.08
C ASN A 758 -18.80 -15.86 6.77
N GLY A 759 -17.88 -15.89 7.74
CA GLY A 759 -16.61 -16.60 7.65
C GLY A 759 -15.52 -15.87 6.85
N ALA A 760 -15.61 -14.54 6.70
CA ALA A 760 -14.53 -13.75 6.14
C ALA A 760 -13.32 -13.75 7.08
N THR A 761 -12.14 -13.92 6.50
CA THR A 761 -10.84 -13.74 7.16
C THR A 761 -10.08 -12.52 6.60
N THR A 762 -10.65 -11.89 5.58
CA THR A 762 -10.23 -10.65 4.92
C THR A 762 -11.46 -9.85 4.55
N ILE A 763 -11.29 -8.56 4.23
CA ILE A 763 -12.38 -7.68 3.83
C ILE A 763 -12.76 -7.92 2.37
N TRP A 764 -14.07 -7.94 2.09
CA TRP A 764 -14.62 -8.16 0.76
C TRP A 764 -14.83 -6.84 0.00
N GLU A 765 -14.62 -6.86 -1.30
CA GLU A 765 -14.87 -5.72 -2.19
C GLU A 765 -16.36 -5.38 -2.27
N ASP A 766 -17.20 -6.36 -2.51
CA ASP A 766 -18.67 -6.23 -2.48
C ASP A 766 -19.24 -6.66 -1.13
N TRP A 767 -20.32 -6.03 -0.70
CA TRP A 767 -20.96 -6.34 0.58
C TRP A 767 -21.50 -7.77 0.66
N GLU A 768 -22.00 -8.31 -0.45
CA GLU A 768 -22.49 -9.68 -0.55
C GLU A 768 -21.36 -10.74 -0.52
N GLY A 769 -20.16 -10.37 -0.95
CA GLY A 769 -18.98 -11.24 -0.98
C GLY A 769 -19.25 -12.60 -1.62
N ARG A 770 -19.05 -13.68 -0.86
CA ARG A 770 -19.30 -15.07 -1.31
C ARG A 770 -20.77 -15.34 -1.66
N ASN A 771 -21.69 -14.54 -1.14
CA ASN A 771 -23.13 -14.69 -1.32
C ASN A 771 -23.66 -13.94 -2.55
N ALA A 772 -22.80 -13.25 -3.31
CA ALA A 772 -23.19 -12.49 -4.49
C ALA A 772 -23.80 -13.40 -5.56
N GLN A 773 -25.02 -13.07 -6.01
CA GLN A 773 -25.74 -13.85 -7.03
C GLN A 773 -25.21 -13.64 -8.44
N ALA A 774 -24.54 -12.52 -8.71
CA ALA A 774 -24.04 -12.14 -10.03
C ALA A 774 -22.59 -11.65 -9.95
N GLY A 775 -21.66 -12.57 -10.18
CA GLY A 775 -20.24 -12.25 -10.22
C GLY A 775 -19.67 -11.91 -8.83
N ILE A 776 -18.84 -12.78 -8.29
CA ILE A 776 -18.14 -12.55 -7.02
C ILE A 776 -16.94 -11.67 -7.31
N ALA A 777 -16.81 -10.57 -6.58
CA ALA A 777 -15.66 -9.67 -6.59
C ALA A 777 -14.48 -10.25 -5.77
N SER A 778 -13.43 -9.49 -5.54
CA SER A 778 -12.33 -9.92 -4.68
C SER A 778 -12.81 -10.15 -3.25
N LEU A 779 -12.33 -11.22 -2.64
CA LEU A 779 -12.56 -11.51 -1.23
C LEU A 779 -11.44 -11.00 -0.31
N ASN A 780 -10.48 -10.25 -0.87
CA ASN A 780 -9.39 -9.64 -0.13
C ASN A 780 -9.12 -8.22 -0.66
N HIS A 781 -9.92 -7.24 -0.15
CA HIS A 781 -9.92 -5.86 -0.60
C HIS A 781 -10.11 -4.91 0.59
N TYR A 782 -9.13 -4.09 0.91
CA TYR A 782 -9.09 -3.38 2.20
C TYR A 782 -10.05 -2.17 2.32
N SER A 783 -10.56 -1.60 1.23
CA SER A 783 -11.23 -0.28 1.21
C SER A 783 -12.34 -0.12 2.25
N LYS A 784 -13.22 -1.13 2.39
CA LYS A 784 -14.32 -1.09 3.38
C LYS A 784 -13.87 -1.24 4.82
N GLY A 785 -12.61 -1.67 5.05
CA GLY A 785 -11.95 -1.68 6.35
C GLY A 785 -11.58 -0.29 6.86
N ALA A 786 -11.78 0.77 6.06
CA ALA A 786 -11.50 2.15 6.45
C ALA A 786 -12.27 2.59 7.72
N ALA A 787 -13.37 1.93 8.07
CA ALA A 787 -14.13 2.17 9.31
C ALA A 787 -13.33 1.93 10.60
N VAL A 788 -12.24 1.15 10.55
CA VAL A 788 -11.38 0.89 11.73
C VAL A 788 -10.74 2.18 12.22
N GLU A 789 -10.51 3.19 11.39
CA GLU A 789 -10.08 4.51 11.84
C GLU A 789 -10.97 5.05 12.97
N TRP A 790 -12.30 4.94 12.83
CA TRP A 790 -13.28 5.40 13.81
C TRP A 790 -13.14 4.69 15.16
N LEU A 791 -12.76 3.40 15.17
CA LEU A 791 -12.58 2.64 16.42
C LEU A 791 -11.42 3.22 17.25
N PHE A 792 -10.37 3.71 16.61
CA PHE A 792 -9.25 4.37 17.26
C PHE A 792 -9.56 5.84 17.58
N SER A 793 -10.07 6.59 16.58
CA SER A 793 -10.18 8.05 16.66
C SER A 793 -11.40 8.54 17.44
N ALA A 794 -12.49 7.78 17.47
CA ALA A 794 -13.74 8.15 18.15
C ALA A 794 -14.10 7.15 19.26
N MET A 795 -14.32 5.86 18.96
CA MET A 795 -14.71 4.88 19.97
C MET A 795 -13.74 4.87 21.15
N CYS A 796 -12.42 4.88 20.88
CA CYS A 796 -11.37 5.02 21.89
C CYS A 796 -10.80 6.45 21.97
N GLY A 797 -11.15 7.34 21.05
CA GLY A 797 -10.92 8.77 21.11
C GLY A 797 -9.50 9.27 20.91
N ILE A 798 -8.63 8.52 20.23
CA ILE A 798 -7.21 8.88 20.07
C ILE A 798 -6.98 9.72 18.83
N SER A 799 -6.56 10.98 18.97
CA SER A 799 -6.14 11.83 17.86
C SER A 799 -4.81 12.54 18.14
N VAL A 800 -4.06 12.86 17.06
CA VAL A 800 -2.83 13.64 17.08
C VAL A 800 -3.20 15.09 16.76
N GLU A 801 -2.89 16.02 17.68
CA GLU A 801 -3.22 17.45 17.52
C GLU A 801 -2.01 18.30 17.15
N GLY A 802 -0.84 17.71 17.06
CA GLY A 802 0.41 18.42 16.71
C GLY A 802 1.64 17.74 17.28
N GLU A 803 2.79 18.42 17.22
CA GLU A 803 4.02 17.90 17.81
C GLU A 803 3.82 17.61 19.29
N ASN A 804 4.06 16.36 19.71
CA ASN A 804 4.00 15.89 21.10
C ASN A 804 2.63 16.11 21.78
N ARG A 805 1.56 16.32 21.02
CA ARG A 805 0.24 16.59 21.59
C ARG A 805 -0.83 15.64 21.03
N PHE A 806 -1.63 15.12 21.96
CA PHE A 806 -2.77 14.27 21.66
C PHE A 806 -4.05 14.88 22.19
N ARG A 807 -5.16 14.49 21.60
CA ARG A 807 -6.48 14.63 22.18
C ARG A 807 -7.05 13.24 22.38
N ILE A 808 -7.57 12.97 23.58
CA ILE A 808 -8.20 11.70 23.94
C ILE A 808 -9.64 11.99 24.33
N ALA A 809 -10.57 11.60 23.47
CA ALA A 809 -12.00 11.89 23.63
C ALA A 809 -12.85 10.64 23.29
N PRO A 810 -12.82 9.60 24.15
CA PRO A 810 -13.55 8.36 23.90
C PRO A 810 -15.06 8.59 23.96
N VAL A 811 -15.80 7.84 23.14
CA VAL A 811 -17.27 7.85 23.11
C VAL A 811 -17.80 6.45 23.37
N PRO A 812 -17.94 6.01 24.64
CA PRO A 812 -18.59 4.73 24.97
C PRO A 812 -20.04 4.70 24.47
N GLY A 813 -20.54 3.53 24.06
CA GLY A 813 -21.93 3.40 23.59
C GLY A 813 -22.29 2.00 23.10
N GLY A 814 -23.49 1.87 22.54
CA GLY A 814 -24.03 0.61 22.06
C GLY A 814 -24.11 -0.47 23.14
N HIS A 815 -23.97 -1.71 22.76
CA HIS A 815 -23.98 -2.86 23.67
C HIS A 815 -22.60 -3.25 24.18
N PHE A 816 -21.55 -2.46 23.88
CA PHE A 816 -20.20 -2.75 24.32
C PHE A 816 -20.04 -2.50 25.83
N THR A 817 -19.38 -3.42 26.50
CA THR A 817 -19.03 -3.28 27.93
C THR A 817 -17.59 -2.77 28.10
N TYR A 818 -16.74 -2.91 27.12
CA TYR A 818 -15.41 -2.30 27.05
C TYR A 818 -14.94 -2.15 25.61
N ALA A 819 -14.05 -1.19 25.40
CA ALA A 819 -13.21 -1.09 24.22
C ALA A 819 -11.87 -0.45 24.58
N SER A 820 -10.82 -0.87 23.88
CA SER A 820 -9.50 -0.30 24.05
C SER A 820 -8.73 -0.29 22.75
N ALA A 821 -7.97 0.77 22.52
CA ALA A 821 -7.06 0.90 21.40
C ALA A 821 -5.71 1.41 21.88
N SER A 822 -4.65 0.96 21.22
CA SER A 822 -3.32 1.55 21.37
C SER A 822 -2.58 1.53 20.05
N TYR A 823 -1.70 2.50 19.83
CA TYR A 823 -0.76 2.42 18.73
C TYR A 823 0.56 3.12 19.06
N VAL A 824 1.63 2.68 18.41
CA VAL A 824 2.94 3.33 18.51
C VAL A 824 2.98 4.44 17.46
N SER A 825 2.68 5.65 17.90
CA SER A 825 2.75 6.83 17.05
C SER A 825 4.21 7.23 16.78
N ARG A 826 4.39 8.22 15.90
CA ARG A 826 5.67 8.92 15.70
C ARG A 826 6.29 9.41 17.01
N TYR A 827 5.45 9.71 18.02
CA TYR A 827 5.83 10.28 19.30
C TYR A 827 5.88 9.26 20.44
N GLY A 828 5.56 8.01 20.21
CA GLY A 828 5.55 6.93 21.19
C GLY A 828 4.19 6.24 21.29
N ARG A 829 4.10 5.29 22.23
CA ARG A 829 2.88 4.51 22.45
C ARG A 829 1.83 5.33 23.18
N VAL A 830 0.70 5.54 22.52
CA VAL A 830 -0.52 6.12 23.13
C VAL A 830 -1.60 5.03 23.22
N SER A 831 -2.37 5.04 24.30
CA SER A 831 -3.53 4.15 24.46
C SER A 831 -4.69 4.85 25.14
N SER A 832 -5.89 4.40 24.80
CA SER A 832 -7.13 4.81 25.42
C SER A 832 -8.09 3.62 25.44
N GLY A 833 -8.75 3.42 26.57
CA GLY A 833 -9.76 2.40 26.72
C GLY A 833 -10.78 2.81 27.77
N TRP A 834 -11.95 2.20 27.68
CA TRP A 834 -13.04 2.38 28.62
C TRP A 834 -13.71 1.04 28.95
N GLU A 835 -14.26 0.97 30.15
CA GLU A 835 -14.93 -0.21 30.68
C GLU A 835 -16.18 0.23 31.47
N LYS A 836 -17.30 -0.46 31.26
CA LYS A 836 -18.53 -0.24 32.00
C LYS A 836 -18.41 -0.86 33.38
N THR A 837 -18.68 -0.07 34.42
CA THR A 837 -18.72 -0.51 35.82
C THR A 837 -20.14 -0.59 36.34
N GLU A 838 -20.33 -1.02 37.59
CA GLU A 838 -21.65 -1.01 38.24
C GLU A 838 -22.23 0.40 38.42
N ASN A 839 -21.37 1.44 38.51
CA ASN A 839 -21.75 2.80 38.82
C ASN A 839 -21.47 3.81 37.71
N GLY A 840 -21.08 3.37 36.52
CA GLY A 840 -20.75 4.28 35.42
C GLY A 840 -19.64 3.74 34.52
N TRP A 841 -18.64 4.54 34.19
CA TRP A 841 -17.57 4.23 33.28
C TRP A 841 -16.20 4.45 33.89
N LYS A 842 -15.27 3.53 33.61
CA LYS A 842 -13.86 3.68 33.94
C LYS A 842 -13.05 3.86 32.64
N TYR A 843 -12.19 4.85 32.61
CA TYR A 843 -11.30 5.13 31.48
C TYR A 843 -9.85 4.95 31.88
N THR A 844 -9.06 4.35 31.00
CA THR A 844 -7.61 4.20 31.17
C THR A 844 -6.90 4.86 30.00
N VAL A 845 -6.09 5.86 30.26
CA VAL A 845 -5.37 6.64 29.24
C VAL A 845 -3.87 6.59 29.49
N THR A 846 -3.09 6.22 28.46
CA THR A 846 -1.63 6.30 28.49
C THR A 846 -1.15 7.34 27.50
N VAL A 847 -0.36 8.29 27.97
CA VAL A 847 0.31 9.32 27.19
C VAL A 847 1.80 9.00 27.13
N PRO A 848 2.43 8.98 25.94
CA PRO A 848 3.86 8.65 25.85
C PRO A 848 4.75 9.72 26.50
N ALA A 849 5.97 9.33 26.87
CA ALA A 849 6.98 10.26 27.38
C ALA A 849 7.23 11.40 26.39
N ASN A 850 7.52 12.58 26.89
CA ASN A 850 7.66 13.83 26.13
C ASN A 850 6.39 14.32 25.41
N CYS A 851 5.22 13.79 25.80
CA CYS A 851 3.94 14.19 25.22
C CYS A 851 2.95 14.64 26.30
N GLU A 852 1.92 15.33 25.84
CA GLU A 852 0.76 15.68 26.62
C GLU A 852 -0.54 15.36 25.86
N ALA A 853 -1.60 15.15 26.59
CA ALA A 853 -2.92 14.96 26.02
C ALA A 853 -3.96 15.85 26.69
N GLU A 854 -4.88 16.38 25.91
CA GLU A 854 -6.15 16.87 26.39
C GLU A 854 -7.13 15.68 26.44
N VAL A 855 -7.49 15.28 27.66
CA VAL A 855 -8.44 14.18 27.88
C VAL A 855 -9.81 14.79 28.12
N LEU A 856 -10.75 14.48 27.24
CA LEU A 856 -12.14 14.98 27.26
C LEU A 856 -13.06 13.79 27.45
N LEU A 857 -13.58 13.62 28.65
CA LEU A 857 -14.51 12.53 28.95
C LEU A 857 -15.95 12.93 28.58
N PRO A 858 -16.86 11.96 28.33
CA PRO A 858 -18.25 12.23 27.95
C PRO A 858 -19.03 13.13 28.91
N GLY A 859 -18.76 13.07 30.19
CA GLY A 859 -19.35 13.97 31.22
C GLY A 859 -18.89 15.43 31.14
N GLY A 860 -18.08 15.79 30.14
CA GLY A 860 -17.65 17.17 29.88
C GLY A 860 -16.44 17.61 30.68
N THR A 861 -15.77 16.71 31.41
CA THR A 861 -14.56 17.01 32.19
C THR A 861 -13.37 17.01 31.28
N GLY A 862 -12.75 18.18 31.03
CA GLY A 862 -11.48 18.32 30.33
C GLY A 862 -10.29 18.29 31.30
N VAL A 863 -9.33 17.39 31.09
CA VAL A 863 -8.13 17.25 31.91
C VAL A 863 -6.89 17.22 31.04
N ARG A 864 -5.89 18.03 31.41
CA ARG A 864 -4.56 17.93 30.77
C ARG A 864 -3.77 16.82 31.46
N GLN A 865 -3.34 15.83 30.71
CA GLN A 865 -2.50 14.73 31.16
C GLN A 865 -1.12 14.83 30.50
N THR A 866 -0.07 14.78 31.32
CA THR A 866 1.33 14.60 30.88
C THR A 866 1.62 13.11 30.75
N ALA A 867 2.87 12.78 30.37
CA ALA A 867 3.33 11.39 30.21
C ALA A 867 2.93 10.47 31.36
N GLY A 868 2.58 9.24 31.05
CA GLY A 868 2.19 8.19 31.99
C GLY A 868 0.77 7.70 31.81
N THR A 869 0.38 6.69 32.58
CA THR A 869 -0.95 6.11 32.59
C THR A 869 -1.78 6.69 33.74
N ARG A 870 -3.01 7.08 33.43
CA ARG A 870 -4.00 7.51 34.41
C ARG A 870 -5.33 6.82 34.19
N GLU A 871 -6.03 6.61 35.31
CA GLU A 871 -7.40 6.11 35.31
C GLU A 871 -8.36 7.26 35.71
N TYR A 872 -9.53 7.25 35.11
CA TYR A 872 -10.59 8.20 35.38
C TYR A 872 -11.90 7.43 35.58
N GLU A 873 -12.79 7.95 36.40
CA GLU A 873 -14.10 7.36 36.63
C GLU A 873 -15.16 8.44 36.44
N GLU A 874 -16.28 8.06 35.81
CA GLU A 874 -17.49 8.89 35.67
C GLU A 874 -18.71 8.07 36.06
N GLU A 875 -19.58 8.68 36.89
CA GLU A 875 -20.86 8.10 37.34
C GLU A 875 -21.94 8.14 36.24
#